data_cc0a6eaf04402237c464080e97879ebd
#
_entry.id   cc0a6eaf04402237c464080e97879ebd
#
_cell.length_a   1.000
_cell.length_b   1.000
_cell.length_c   1.000
_cell.angle_alpha   90.00
_cell.angle_beta   90.00
_cell.angle_gamma   90.00
#
_symmetry.space_group_name_H-M   'P 1'
#
loop_
_entity.id
_entity.type
_entity.pdbx_description
1 polymer ?
#
loop_
_entity_poly.entity_id
_entity_poly.type
_entity_poly.pdbx_seq_one_letter_code
_entity_poly.pdbx_strand_id
1 'polypeptide(L)'
;MTLYEQKFRDILAEILQLDQAELDFGIYRIMNQKRKDIEAFLNNRLVPEVTKILKAQTAAGTDISAMENEVFSHLAKFFSRYYEGGDFISKRRYKDDAYAIPYSGEEVKLYWANADQYYIKTSEYFKNYSFVLPTSRRKVHFVLRDADTEQNNNKAANNMERRFQLCEEDCIAEEDGELNIFFTYELMPKTTKQDALIKDAEAKIISSFAEGKYVDFAELVNEKVPTEKNKERTLLMKHLQDYTAKNNFDYFIHKDLGGFLRRELDFYIKNEVMFLDDLDATHIMEHLAQVKAIKLVGEKIITFLAQLEDFQKKLWLKKKFVVGCDYCITLDRIPRTLYSEIIANDAQRNEWVRLFAIDEIKGDMMTEGYSEPLTEKFLEDNPFLVLDTKFFSSEFKHKLVGSMEKVDEECNGLLINSENFQALELLQEKYRGKIGAVITDPPYNTGGDDFLYKDNYADSSWLSLMSERLKLSYSLMRDNAWISLNINDIELYNLVNMMSMQDWSNINQICVKMSHLSGMKMSHIDKKIPKIKEQIVTATKGSESTLNPIYEPCSWDDVFSRYVSWMEFNNSDNPKDWTKTTVRAKAKESGVDCNDKASFDKFRIDNASCIFRTAVDDAVANTPKDGLVRRITTAQGLQKYILNGEDVLFASSYMKPIEEHLMPVQPKGDIWTDIGINNVHNEGGVQLPNGKKPVKLFERLIKMLSNDGDYILDIFAGSATIVHACLNSKSSHKYIAIQSDYSYFNEKTLRRAENVIYSSEWKLDKPVSRKGISQCFKYIRLEQYEDTLNNLQPKNQRLDFDNENGKGDFEETYFLRYMLDTETKGDLFNLEWFKNPFAMSIKTTKDNELVDTHVDMVETFNYLIGLNVETLRYPKDGYCVVEGTTHIGNERTLVIWRNCHKVSNEDLNEFFRKQAYCTTDSEFDKIYVNGDNTLPNIKTDEEHWKVVLIEEEFKKRMFE
;
A
#
# COMPACT_ATOMS: atom_id res chain seq x y z
N MET A 1 12.31 49.02 -9.57
CA MET A 1 12.19 47.81 -8.72
C MET A 1 12.94 48.06 -7.44
N THR A 2 12.25 47.98 -6.31
CA THR A 2 12.85 48.14 -4.98
C THR A 2 13.44 46.84 -4.45
N LEU A 3 14.29 46.89 -3.42
CA LEU A 3 14.84 45.70 -2.78
C LEU A 3 13.75 44.74 -2.23
N TYR A 4 12.66 45.32 -1.70
CA TYR A 4 11.55 44.56 -1.15
C TYR A 4 10.70 43.88 -2.21
N GLU A 5 10.48 44.57 -3.35
CA GLU A 5 9.84 43.99 -4.52
C GLU A 5 10.65 42.82 -5.07
N GLN A 6 11.98 43.00 -5.20
CA GLN A 6 12.87 41.95 -5.67
C GLN A 6 12.81 40.72 -4.74
N LYS A 7 12.93 40.91 -3.44
CA LYS A 7 12.85 39.85 -2.45
C LYS A 7 11.51 39.09 -2.53
N PHE A 8 10.41 39.79 -2.73
CA PHE A 8 9.09 39.19 -2.89
C PHE A 8 9.02 38.34 -4.16
N ARG A 9 9.58 38.83 -5.27
CA ARG A 9 9.65 38.08 -6.54
C ARG A 9 10.51 36.82 -6.41
N ASP A 10 11.64 36.91 -5.73
CA ASP A 10 12.53 35.77 -5.49
C ASP A 10 11.84 34.68 -4.68
N ILE A 11 11.11 35.06 -3.63
CA ILE A 11 10.32 34.12 -2.82
C ILE A 11 9.22 33.46 -3.66
N LEU A 12 8.50 34.22 -4.50
CA LEU A 12 7.49 33.65 -5.37
C LEU A 12 8.10 32.72 -6.44
N ALA A 13 9.25 33.07 -6.99
CA ALA A 13 9.97 32.22 -7.94
C ALA A 13 10.40 30.89 -7.28
N GLU A 14 10.86 30.96 -6.03
CA GLU A 14 11.19 29.78 -5.24
C GLU A 14 9.95 28.90 -4.94
N ILE A 15 8.86 29.50 -4.44
CA ILE A 15 7.60 28.79 -4.14
C ILE A 15 7.01 28.11 -5.38
N LEU A 16 7.01 28.81 -6.52
CA LEU A 16 6.51 28.32 -7.79
C LEU A 16 7.55 27.48 -8.54
N GLN A 17 8.72 27.25 -7.92
CA GLN A 17 9.81 26.42 -8.42
C GLN A 17 10.25 26.79 -9.86
N LEU A 18 10.19 28.07 -10.20
CA LEU A 18 10.56 28.57 -11.52
C LEU A 18 12.05 28.39 -11.82
N ASP A 19 12.86 28.14 -10.80
CA ASP A 19 14.30 27.87 -10.94
C ASP A 19 14.62 26.42 -11.31
N GLN A 20 13.64 25.52 -11.22
CA GLN A 20 13.80 24.07 -11.50
C GLN A 20 13.56 23.72 -12.98
N ALA A 21 13.93 24.57 -13.92
CA ALA A 21 13.69 24.39 -15.36
C ALA A 21 14.36 23.13 -15.96
N GLU A 22 15.26 22.49 -15.23
CA GLU A 22 15.96 21.28 -15.67
C GLU A 22 15.21 19.99 -15.33
N LEU A 23 14.20 20.06 -14.43
CA LEU A 23 13.42 18.91 -14.04
C LEU A 23 12.24 18.71 -15.01
N ASP A 24 12.22 17.59 -15.70
CA ASP A 24 11.18 17.23 -16.70
C ASP A 24 10.38 16.00 -16.25
N PHE A 25 9.91 16.03 -15.00
CA PHE A 25 9.04 14.99 -14.47
C PHE A 25 7.97 15.57 -13.54
N GLY A 26 6.85 14.86 -13.39
CA GLY A 26 5.79 15.18 -12.46
C GLY A 26 5.23 16.59 -12.63
N ILE A 27 4.98 17.26 -11.50
CA ILE A 27 4.46 18.65 -11.49
C ILE A 27 5.44 19.65 -12.09
N TYR A 28 6.75 19.40 -11.99
CA TYR A 28 7.78 20.27 -12.56
C TYR A 28 7.63 20.42 -14.07
N ARG A 29 7.28 19.34 -14.78
CA ARG A 29 7.00 19.40 -16.23
C ARG A 29 5.87 20.37 -16.53
N ILE A 30 4.76 20.31 -15.79
CA ILE A 30 3.59 21.18 -15.98
C ILE A 30 3.98 22.63 -15.70
N MET A 31 4.68 22.89 -14.58
CA MET A 31 5.14 24.21 -14.20
C MET A 31 6.10 24.81 -15.24
N ASN A 32 7.03 23.99 -15.75
CA ASN A 32 7.96 24.43 -16.80
C ASN A 32 7.26 24.74 -18.12
N GLN A 33 6.27 23.95 -18.53
CA GLN A 33 5.46 24.24 -19.72
C GLN A 33 4.67 25.55 -19.59
N LYS A 34 4.18 25.88 -18.38
CA LYS A 34 3.40 27.09 -18.06
C LYS A 34 4.23 28.25 -17.53
N ARG A 35 5.54 28.09 -17.47
CA ARG A 35 6.46 29.08 -16.91
C ARG A 35 6.25 30.48 -17.46
N LYS A 36 6.12 30.61 -18.80
CA LYS A 36 5.91 31.92 -19.43
C LYS A 36 4.61 32.60 -19.04
N ASP A 37 3.54 31.82 -18.90
CA ASP A 37 2.24 32.32 -18.47
C ASP A 37 2.30 32.73 -16.98
N ILE A 38 3.00 31.94 -16.13
CA ILE A 38 3.21 32.28 -14.72
C ILE A 38 4.04 33.55 -14.56
N GLU A 39 5.16 33.67 -15.29
CA GLU A 39 6.00 34.87 -15.28
C GLU A 39 5.24 36.10 -15.80
N ALA A 40 4.43 35.97 -16.86
CA ALA A 40 3.58 37.03 -17.35
C ALA A 40 2.52 37.48 -16.32
N PHE A 41 1.88 36.54 -15.64
CA PHE A 41 0.95 36.85 -14.57
C PHE A 41 1.63 37.63 -13.43
N LEU A 42 2.77 37.14 -12.95
CA LEU A 42 3.53 37.78 -11.86
C LEU A 42 3.92 39.23 -12.26
N ASN A 43 4.45 39.40 -13.44
CA ASN A 43 5.00 40.69 -13.89
C ASN A 43 3.92 41.68 -14.30
N ASN A 44 2.89 41.27 -15.02
CA ASN A 44 1.94 42.16 -15.66
C ASN A 44 0.65 42.34 -14.83
N ARG A 45 0.36 41.44 -13.87
CA ARG A 45 -0.85 41.50 -13.09
C ARG A 45 -0.59 41.62 -11.58
N LEU A 46 0.10 40.64 -10.99
CA LEU A 46 0.19 40.53 -9.54
C LEU A 46 0.95 41.69 -8.89
N VAL A 47 2.15 42.00 -9.37
CA VAL A 47 2.98 43.10 -8.81
C VAL A 47 2.37 44.48 -9.09
N PRO A 48 1.90 44.81 -10.29
CA PRO A 48 1.22 46.07 -10.54
C PRO A 48 -0.09 46.28 -9.77
N GLU A 49 -0.75 45.21 -9.37
CA GLU A 49 -1.98 45.25 -8.55
C GLU A 49 -1.76 45.96 -7.22
N VAL A 50 -0.59 45.79 -6.56
CA VAL A 50 -0.24 46.50 -5.32
C VAL A 50 -0.34 48.01 -5.54
N THR A 51 0.36 48.51 -6.57
CA THR A 51 0.32 49.94 -6.95
C THR A 51 -1.09 50.41 -7.24
N LYS A 52 -1.87 49.64 -7.98
CA LYS A 52 -3.25 49.97 -8.35
C LYS A 52 -4.17 50.06 -7.12
N ILE A 53 -4.08 49.09 -6.21
CA ILE A 53 -4.88 49.09 -4.99
C ILE A 53 -4.52 50.29 -4.11
N LEU A 54 -3.23 50.54 -3.87
CA LEU A 54 -2.79 51.65 -3.06
C LEU A 54 -3.22 53.02 -3.65
N LYS A 55 -3.04 53.24 -4.94
CA LYS A 55 -3.49 54.46 -5.64
C LYS A 55 -5.00 54.68 -5.55
N ALA A 56 -5.79 53.61 -5.58
CA ALA A 56 -7.25 53.69 -5.52
C ALA A 56 -7.77 54.00 -4.11
N GLN A 57 -6.97 53.79 -3.06
CA GLN A 57 -7.38 53.94 -1.66
C GLN A 57 -6.74 55.19 -0.97
N THR A 58 -5.75 55.83 -1.58
CA THR A 58 -5.06 57.02 -1.07
C THR A 58 -5.48 58.29 -1.80
N ALA A 59 -5.22 59.45 -1.21
CA ALA A 59 -5.51 60.71 -1.88
C ALA A 59 -4.66 60.92 -3.14
N ALA A 60 -5.21 61.60 -4.12
CA ALA A 60 -4.49 61.88 -5.36
C ALA A 60 -3.19 62.70 -5.10
N GLY A 61 -2.06 62.15 -5.55
CA GLY A 61 -0.73 62.75 -5.35
C GLY A 61 0.06 62.25 -4.15
N THR A 62 -0.48 61.33 -3.34
CA THR A 62 0.28 60.68 -2.26
C THR A 62 1.44 59.85 -2.78
N ASP A 63 2.64 60.02 -2.20
CA ASP A 63 3.76 59.12 -2.49
C ASP A 63 3.54 57.78 -1.80
N ILE A 64 3.25 56.74 -2.58
CA ILE A 64 2.94 55.39 -2.11
C ILE A 64 4.17 54.49 -2.03
N SER A 65 5.37 54.97 -2.35
CA SER A 65 6.59 54.14 -2.44
C SER A 65 6.95 53.45 -1.13
N ALA A 66 6.76 54.11 0.04
CA ALA A 66 6.97 53.49 1.33
C ALA A 66 5.93 52.39 1.59
N MET A 67 4.67 52.66 1.27
CA MET A 67 3.57 51.69 1.45
C MET A 67 3.73 50.45 0.57
N GLU A 68 4.17 50.61 -0.69
CA GLU A 68 4.48 49.48 -1.60
C GLU A 68 5.56 48.60 -1.00
N ASN A 69 6.65 49.20 -0.48
CA ASN A 69 7.72 48.45 0.17
C ASN A 69 7.25 47.66 1.40
N GLU A 70 6.39 48.24 2.21
CA GLU A 70 5.81 47.56 3.38
C GLU A 70 4.91 46.41 2.94
N VAL A 71 4.03 46.57 1.94
CA VAL A 71 3.18 45.53 1.39
C VAL A 71 4.03 44.37 0.87
N PHE A 72 5.05 44.64 0.06
CA PHE A 72 5.94 43.58 -0.43
C PHE A 72 6.72 42.90 0.69
N SER A 73 7.17 43.64 1.68
CA SER A 73 7.84 43.10 2.88
C SER A 73 6.93 42.14 3.66
N HIS A 74 5.67 42.54 3.90
CA HIS A 74 4.70 41.71 4.59
C HIS A 74 4.32 40.46 3.81
N LEU A 75 4.07 40.56 2.49
CA LEU A 75 3.79 39.42 1.65
C LEU A 75 4.97 38.45 1.63
N ALA A 76 6.18 38.95 1.43
CA ALA A 76 7.40 38.14 1.47
C ALA A 76 7.57 37.45 2.82
N LYS A 77 7.40 38.17 3.93
CA LYS A 77 7.49 37.64 5.29
C LYS A 77 6.43 36.57 5.58
N PHE A 78 5.19 36.75 5.08
CA PHE A 78 4.11 35.81 5.25
C PHE A 78 4.42 34.48 4.52
N PHE A 79 4.71 34.53 3.23
CA PHE A 79 4.92 33.31 2.47
C PHE A 79 6.19 32.57 2.87
N SER A 80 7.28 33.26 3.21
CA SER A 80 8.52 32.64 3.70
C SER A 80 8.37 31.89 5.04
N ARG A 81 7.26 32.08 5.77
CA ARG A 81 6.96 31.28 6.98
C ARG A 81 6.51 29.87 6.68
N TYR A 82 5.87 29.69 5.53
CA TYR A 82 5.22 28.43 5.16
C TYR A 82 5.92 27.70 4.02
N TYR A 83 6.97 28.31 3.47
CA TYR A 83 7.75 27.69 2.39
C TYR A 83 9.25 27.81 2.66
N GLU A 84 9.99 26.74 2.39
CA GLU A 84 11.44 26.69 2.47
C GLU A 84 11.96 25.85 1.31
N GLY A 85 12.80 26.44 0.45
CA GLY A 85 13.31 25.76 -0.76
C GLY A 85 12.21 25.35 -1.77
N GLY A 86 11.09 26.06 -1.77
CA GLY A 86 9.93 25.76 -2.63
C GLY A 86 8.94 24.75 -2.03
N ASP A 87 9.29 24.09 -0.93
CA ASP A 87 8.41 23.14 -0.26
C ASP A 87 7.54 23.79 0.81
N PHE A 88 6.29 23.36 0.89
CA PHE A 88 5.38 23.81 1.93
C PHE A 88 5.76 23.19 3.28
N ILE A 89 5.85 24.06 4.30
CA ILE A 89 6.16 23.66 5.67
C ILE A 89 4.94 23.90 6.55
N SER A 90 4.35 22.86 7.08
CA SER A 90 3.18 22.94 7.97
C SER A 90 3.53 23.44 9.39
N LYS A 91 4.40 24.42 9.50
CA LYS A 91 4.75 25.02 10.79
C LYS A 91 3.77 26.15 11.12
N ARG A 92 2.90 25.93 12.09
CA ARG A 92 2.09 26.99 12.69
C ARG A 92 2.97 27.74 13.70
N ARG A 93 3.55 28.86 13.33
CA ARG A 93 4.33 29.72 14.25
C ARG A 93 3.48 30.88 14.72
N TYR A 94 3.30 30.96 16.03
CA TYR A 94 2.78 32.12 16.70
C TYR A 94 3.94 32.97 17.19
N LYS A 95 3.63 34.17 17.63
CA LYS A 95 4.57 35.20 18.12
C LYS A 95 5.71 34.58 18.97
N ASP A 96 6.95 34.99 18.71
CA ASP A 96 8.17 34.61 19.44
C ASP A 96 8.52 33.08 19.38
N ASP A 97 8.40 32.44 18.22
CA ASP A 97 8.71 31.01 18.03
C ASP A 97 7.84 30.02 18.84
N ALA A 98 6.78 30.49 19.51
CA ALA A 98 5.86 29.63 20.21
C ALA A 98 4.97 28.84 19.22
N TYR A 99 4.86 27.56 19.47
CA TYR A 99 4.00 26.64 18.68
C TYR A 99 2.62 26.57 19.33
N ALA A 100 1.55 26.96 18.63
CA ALA A 100 0.21 26.80 19.15
C ALA A 100 -0.51 25.62 18.49
N ILE A 101 -0.92 24.69 19.32
CA ILE A 101 -1.82 23.60 18.92
C ILE A 101 -3.25 24.09 19.14
N PRO A 102 -4.17 23.97 18.18
CA PRO A 102 -5.57 24.29 18.40
C PRO A 102 -6.13 23.46 19.56
N TYR A 103 -6.52 24.10 20.64
CA TYR A 103 -7.14 23.44 21.78
C TYR A 103 -8.65 23.32 21.53
N SER A 104 -9.17 22.11 21.51
CA SER A 104 -10.60 21.82 21.30
C SER A 104 -11.22 21.10 22.49
N GLY A 105 -11.03 21.62 23.70
CA GLY A 105 -11.59 21.06 24.93
C GLY A 105 -10.62 20.21 25.75
N GLU A 106 -11.12 19.34 26.61
CA GLU A 106 -10.30 18.53 27.54
C GLU A 106 -9.65 17.30 26.87
N GLU A 107 -9.96 17.01 25.58
CA GLU A 107 -9.37 15.88 24.87
C GLU A 107 -7.92 16.15 24.48
N VAL A 108 -7.03 15.25 24.87
CA VAL A 108 -5.65 15.23 24.39
C VAL A 108 -5.65 14.57 23.01
N LYS A 109 -5.37 15.35 21.95
CA LYS A 109 -5.26 14.83 20.57
C LYS A 109 -3.79 14.73 20.18
N LEU A 110 -3.40 13.59 19.61
CA LEU A 110 -2.12 13.43 18.96
C LEU A 110 -2.08 14.33 17.73
N TYR A 111 -1.08 15.21 17.66
CA TYR A 111 -0.83 16.06 16.51
C TYR A 111 0.58 15.83 15.99
N TRP A 112 0.73 15.70 14.68
CA TRP A 112 2.03 15.65 14.00
C TRP A 112 2.04 16.65 12.85
N ALA A 113 3.25 17.10 12.46
CA ALA A 113 3.43 18.22 11.54
C ALA A 113 2.71 18.05 10.19
N ASN A 114 2.63 16.82 9.68
CA ASN A 114 2.04 16.48 8.37
C ASN A 114 0.64 15.86 8.48
N ALA A 115 -0.09 16.04 9.58
CA ALA A 115 -1.44 15.44 9.77
C ALA A 115 -2.44 15.87 8.70
N ASP A 116 -2.32 17.12 8.22
CA ASP A 116 -3.18 17.70 7.19
C ASP A 116 -2.68 17.44 5.75
N GLN A 117 -1.74 16.50 5.58
CA GLN A 117 -1.14 16.19 4.28
C GLN A 117 -1.23 14.71 3.97
N TYR A 118 -1.36 14.38 2.69
CA TYR A 118 -1.05 13.05 2.18
C TYR A 118 0.46 12.92 2.02
N TYR A 119 1.03 11.84 2.51
CA TYR A 119 2.41 11.47 2.23
C TYR A 119 2.46 10.53 1.03
N ILE A 120 3.17 10.93 0.00
CA ILE A 120 3.34 10.17 -1.24
C ILE A 120 4.80 9.76 -1.33
N LYS A 121 5.03 8.46 -1.22
CA LYS A 121 6.32 7.89 -1.52
C LYS A 121 6.36 7.52 -2.99
N THR A 122 7.40 7.96 -3.69
CA THR A 122 7.62 7.53 -5.07
C THR A 122 7.81 6.02 -5.12
N SER A 123 7.24 5.37 -6.10
CA SER A 123 7.30 3.90 -6.27
C SER A 123 8.68 3.40 -6.74
N GLU A 124 9.59 4.30 -7.09
CA GLU A 124 10.92 3.97 -7.57
C GLU A 124 11.88 3.81 -6.38
N TYR A 125 12.42 2.61 -6.22
CA TYR A 125 13.36 2.27 -5.14
C TYR A 125 14.73 2.89 -5.36
N PHE A 126 15.24 3.48 -4.31
CA PHE A 126 16.38 4.38 -4.25
C PHE A 126 17.76 3.71 -4.30
N LYS A 127 17.82 2.40 -4.15
CA LYS A 127 19.10 1.69 -4.14
C LYS A 127 19.69 1.54 -5.54
N ASN A 128 18.86 1.27 -6.52
CA ASN A 128 19.25 1.00 -7.89
C ASN A 128 18.40 1.80 -8.87
N TYR A 129 19.03 2.67 -9.61
CA TYR A 129 18.44 3.40 -10.72
C TYR A 129 18.97 2.81 -12.02
N SER A 130 18.09 2.18 -12.81
CA SER A 130 18.47 1.52 -14.06
C SER A 130 17.83 2.20 -15.24
N PHE A 131 18.55 2.29 -16.35
CA PHE A 131 18.03 2.82 -17.60
C PHE A 131 18.72 2.14 -18.79
N VAL A 132 18.10 2.26 -19.97
CA VAL A 132 18.58 1.67 -21.22
C VAL A 132 19.12 2.76 -22.11
N LEU A 133 20.30 2.56 -22.69
CA LEU A 133 20.90 3.50 -23.64
C LEU A 133 20.07 3.52 -24.95
N PRO A 134 19.73 4.71 -25.50
CA PRO A 134 18.77 4.81 -26.59
C PRO A 134 19.18 4.05 -27.86
N THR A 135 20.46 4.09 -28.24
CA THR A 135 20.96 3.51 -29.48
C THR A 135 21.47 2.09 -29.30
N SER A 136 22.37 1.87 -28.33
CA SER A 136 23.02 0.56 -28.09
C SER A 136 22.09 -0.45 -27.41
N ARG A 137 21.00 0.00 -26.80
CA ARG A 137 20.04 -0.79 -26.00
C ARG A 137 20.69 -1.51 -24.83
N ARG A 138 21.90 -1.15 -24.42
CA ARG A 138 22.56 -1.67 -23.24
C ARG A 138 22.03 -1.01 -21.97
N LYS A 139 22.05 -1.73 -20.85
CA LYS A 139 21.60 -1.23 -19.56
C LYS A 139 22.74 -0.61 -18.76
N VAL A 140 22.41 0.46 -18.06
CA VAL A 140 23.26 1.14 -17.10
C VAL A 140 22.53 1.21 -15.76
N HIS A 141 23.24 0.91 -14.67
CA HIS A 141 22.71 0.91 -13.31
C HIS A 141 23.50 1.89 -12.43
N PHE A 142 22.80 2.76 -11.73
CA PHE A 142 23.36 3.48 -10.60
C PHE A 142 22.98 2.69 -9.34
N VAL A 143 23.99 2.21 -8.63
CA VAL A 143 23.81 1.28 -7.50
C VAL A 143 24.31 1.95 -6.24
N LEU A 144 23.47 1.98 -5.21
CA LEU A 144 23.86 2.47 -3.89
C LEU A 144 24.64 1.35 -3.16
N ARG A 145 25.96 1.53 -2.98
CA ARG A 145 26.80 0.72 -2.09
C ARG A 145 26.73 1.34 -0.69
N ASP A 146 26.34 0.56 0.30
CA ASP A 146 26.23 0.91 1.71
C ASP A 146 25.89 2.38 2.02
N ALA A 147 24.62 2.64 2.29
CA ALA A 147 24.32 3.72 3.18
C ALA A 147 24.81 3.28 4.56
N ASP A 148 25.70 4.05 5.20
CA ASP A 148 26.12 3.82 6.59
C ASP A 148 24.94 4.04 7.53
N THR A 149 24.02 3.07 7.53
CA THR A 149 22.73 3.07 8.24
C THR A 149 22.86 2.34 9.57
N GLU A 150 24.04 1.75 9.84
CA GLU A 150 24.28 1.15 11.13
C GLU A 150 24.59 2.22 12.18
N GLN A 151 23.67 2.37 13.12
CA GLN A 151 23.89 2.82 14.51
C GLN A 151 23.68 4.29 14.90
N ASN A 152 23.43 5.25 14.05
CA ASN A 152 23.20 6.60 14.59
C ASN A 152 21.93 7.28 14.01
N ASN A 153 20.78 6.92 14.57
CA ASN A 153 19.61 7.82 14.67
C ASN A 153 19.92 9.01 15.61
N ASN A 154 21.14 9.52 15.59
CA ASN A 154 21.39 10.82 16.14
C ASN A 154 20.86 11.82 15.12
N LYS A 155 19.90 12.67 15.55
CA LYS A 155 19.48 13.87 14.86
C LYS A 155 20.68 14.43 14.13
N ALA A 156 20.54 14.60 12.79
CA ALA A 156 21.61 15.21 12.01
C ALA A 156 22.14 16.41 12.78
N ALA A 157 23.42 16.43 13.08
CA ALA A 157 23.99 17.53 13.84
C ALA A 157 23.64 18.82 13.10
N ASN A 158 23.22 19.87 13.82
CA ASN A 158 22.91 21.17 13.23
C ASN A 158 23.99 21.52 12.22
N ASN A 159 23.67 21.63 10.91
CA ASN A 159 24.50 21.88 9.76
C ASN A 159 25.02 20.66 8.96
N MET A 160 24.50 19.45 9.16
CA MET A 160 24.81 18.30 8.30
C MET A 160 23.55 17.88 7.51
N GLU A 161 23.74 17.34 6.30
CA GLU A 161 22.69 16.83 5.42
C GLU A 161 23.23 15.65 4.62
N ARG A 162 22.40 14.65 4.34
CA ARG A 162 22.83 13.49 3.55
C ARG A 162 22.84 13.84 2.06
N ARG A 163 23.88 13.37 1.37
CA ARG A 163 24.10 13.59 -0.08
C ARG A 163 24.54 12.31 -0.76
N PHE A 164 24.14 12.18 -2.03
CA PHE A 164 24.65 11.15 -2.91
C PHE A 164 26.03 11.54 -3.42
N GLN A 165 26.98 10.64 -3.26
CA GLN A 165 28.36 10.78 -3.74
C GLN A 165 28.77 9.55 -4.53
N LEU A 166 29.55 9.72 -5.61
CA LEU A 166 30.16 8.61 -6.31
C LEU A 166 31.18 7.93 -5.39
N CYS A 167 31.19 6.58 -5.34
CA CYS A 167 32.17 5.83 -4.56
C CYS A 167 33.60 6.24 -4.91
N GLU A 168 34.51 6.26 -3.93
CA GLU A 168 35.90 6.65 -4.14
C GLU A 168 36.71 5.54 -4.83
N GLU A 169 36.44 4.28 -4.45
CA GLU A 169 37.08 3.10 -5.00
C GLU A 169 36.09 2.26 -5.80
N ASP A 170 36.52 1.65 -6.89
CA ASP A 170 35.71 0.77 -7.76
C ASP A 170 34.36 1.36 -8.13
N CYS A 171 34.33 2.64 -8.51
CA CYS A 171 33.11 3.37 -8.76
C CYS A 171 32.35 2.93 -10.04
N ILE A 172 32.96 2.16 -10.93
CA ILE A 172 32.35 1.65 -12.17
C ILE A 172 32.79 0.20 -12.38
N ALA A 173 31.84 -0.69 -12.68
CA ALA A 173 32.11 -2.07 -13.06
C ALA A 173 31.20 -2.49 -14.22
N GLU A 174 31.68 -3.31 -15.13
CA GLU A 174 30.90 -3.99 -16.14
C GLU A 174 30.71 -5.45 -15.71
N GLU A 175 29.45 -5.87 -15.56
CA GLU A 175 29.08 -7.23 -15.17
C GLU A 175 27.98 -7.72 -16.12
N ASP A 176 28.12 -8.92 -16.66
CA ASP A 176 27.17 -9.56 -17.58
C ASP A 176 26.73 -8.68 -18.80
N GLY A 177 27.60 -7.74 -19.22
CA GLY A 177 27.31 -6.83 -20.32
C GLY A 177 26.44 -5.63 -19.95
N GLU A 178 26.24 -5.38 -18.67
CA GLU A 178 25.57 -4.22 -18.09
C GLU A 178 26.58 -3.38 -17.30
N LEU A 179 26.39 -2.04 -17.28
CA LEU A 179 27.32 -1.13 -16.59
C LEU A 179 26.75 -0.71 -15.23
N ASN A 180 27.50 -1.00 -14.17
CA ASN A 180 27.19 -0.59 -12.80
C ASN A 180 28.03 0.62 -12.39
N ILE A 181 27.41 1.70 -11.92
CA ILE A 181 28.04 2.90 -11.38
C ILE A 181 27.60 3.03 -9.92
N PHE A 182 28.56 3.06 -8.99
CA PHE A 182 28.30 2.91 -7.57
C PHE A 182 28.33 4.24 -6.83
N PHE A 183 27.35 4.44 -5.97
CA PHE A 183 27.18 5.63 -5.13
C PHE A 183 27.13 5.27 -3.65
N THR A 184 27.47 6.26 -2.79
CA THR A 184 27.22 6.24 -1.34
C THR A 184 26.23 7.35 -0.97
N TYR A 185 25.56 7.22 0.18
CA TYR A 185 24.65 8.24 0.71
C TYR A 185 25.09 8.64 2.12
N GLU A 186 25.89 9.69 2.22
CA GLU A 186 26.65 10.07 3.43
C GLU A 186 26.22 11.43 4.00
N LEU A 187 26.47 11.60 5.33
CA LEU A 187 26.27 12.86 6.02
C LEU A 187 27.37 13.87 5.64
N MET A 188 26.98 14.98 5.04
CA MET A 188 27.88 16.06 4.62
C MET A 188 27.43 17.42 5.19
N PRO A 189 28.35 18.42 5.29
CA PRO A 189 27.98 19.76 5.65
C PRO A 189 26.90 20.33 4.71
N LYS A 190 25.90 21.05 5.20
CA LYS A 190 24.86 21.71 4.39
C LYS A 190 25.40 22.67 3.32
N THR A 191 26.64 23.12 3.47
CA THR A 191 27.36 23.92 2.46
C THR A 191 27.74 23.12 1.23
N THR A 192 27.81 21.79 1.31
CA THR A 192 28.08 20.91 0.17
C THR A 192 26.79 20.75 -0.63
N LYS A 193 26.77 21.27 -1.85
CA LYS A 193 25.58 21.18 -2.72
C LYS A 193 25.61 19.89 -3.53
N GLN A 194 24.45 19.23 -3.70
CA GLN A 194 24.31 18.02 -4.51
C GLN A 194 24.77 18.24 -5.96
N ASP A 195 24.47 19.41 -6.56
CA ASP A 195 24.89 19.75 -7.93
C ASP A 195 26.41 19.76 -8.12
N ALA A 196 27.17 20.13 -7.08
CA ALA A 196 28.63 20.09 -7.14
C ALA A 196 29.13 18.63 -7.17
N LEU A 197 28.56 17.78 -6.33
CA LEU A 197 28.89 16.35 -6.27
C LEU A 197 28.53 15.61 -7.57
N ILE A 198 27.41 15.97 -8.19
CA ILE A 198 27.02 15.42 -9.50
C ILE A 198 28.01 15.79 -10.58
N LYS A 199 28.47 17.06 -10.64
CA LYS A 199 29.49 17.52 -11.59
C LYS A 199 30.82 16.83 -11.39
N ASP A 200 31.22 16.63 -10.14
CA ASP A 200 32.45 15.88 -9.81
C ASP A 200 32.32 14.41 -10.21
N ALA A 201 31.15 13.82 -9.99
CA ALA A 201 30.84 12.45 -10.42
C ALA A 201 30.88 12.32 -11.95
N GLU A 202 30.23 13.23 -12.68
CA GLU A 202 30.28 13.26 -14.15
C GLU A 202 31.71 13.33 -14.66
N ALA A 203 32.53 14.25 -14.11
CA ALA A 203 33.94 14.41 -14.52
C ALA A 203 34.76 13.14 -14.26
N LYS A 204 34.59 12.48 -13.13
CA LYS A 204 35.27 11.22 -12.80
C LYS A 204 34.84 10.07 -13.73
N ILE A 205 33.55 9.94 -13.99
CA ILE A 205 33.01 8.92 -14.90
C ILE A 205 33.56 9.15 -16.33
N ILE A 206 33.50 10.37 -16.85
CA ILE A 206 34.03 10.71 -18.18
C ILE A 206 35.52 10.39 -18.27
N SER A 207 36.28 10.66 -17.21
CA SER A 207 37.72 10.33 -17.21
C SER A 207 37.99 8.82 -17.31
N SER A 208 37.19 7.99 -16.67
CA SER A 208 37.25 6.55 -16.77
C SER A 208 36.98 6.02 -18.18
N PHE A 209 36.04 6.66 -18.89
CA PHE A 209 35.74 6.35 -20.30
C PHE A 209 36.87 6.78 -21.23
N ALA A 210 37.55 7.89 -20.93
CA ALA A 210 38.66 8.38 -21.70
C ALA A 210 39.89 7.45 -21.69
N GLU A 211 40.00 6.56 -20.70
CA GLU A 211 41.03 5.50 -20.61
C GLU A 211 40.78 4.33 -21.57
N GLY A 212 39.76 4.40 -22.42
CA GLY A 212 39.38 3.34 -23.37
C GLY A 212 38.69 2.14 -22.74
N LYS A 213 38.25 2.27 -21.51
CA LYS A 213 37.34 1.32 -20.83
C LYS A 213 35.89 1.62 -21.20
N TYR A 214 35.02 0.62 -21.13
CA TYR A 214 33.54 0.77 -21.33
C TYR A 214 33.13 1.35 -22.69
N VAL A 215 33.85 1.02 -23.76
CA VAL A 215 33.65 1.55 -25.14
C VAL A 215 32.22 1.31 -25.62
N ASP A 216 31.63 0.18 -25.25
CA ASP A 216 30.28 -0.21 -25.61
C ASP A 216 29.19 0.67 -24.96
N PHE A 217 29.54 1.47 -23.97
CA PHE A 217 28.67 2.40 -23.27
C PHE A 217 29.02 3.88 -23.56
N ALA A 218 29.87 4.14 -24.55
CA ALA A 218 30.35 5.49 -24.88
C ALA A 218 29.22 6.48 -25.21
N GLU A 219 28.06 5.99 -25.63
CA GLU A 219 26.84 6.78 -25.84
C GLU A 219 26.48 7.57 -24.58
N LEU A 220 26.62 6.99 -23.37
CA LEU A 220 26.31 7.61 -22.10
C LEU A 220 26.96 8.98 -21.89
N VAL A 221 28.22 9.12 -22.33
CA VAL A 221 29.03 10.34 -22.13
C VAL A 221 29.09 11.23 -23.35
N ASN A 222 28.80 10.71 -24.55
CA ASN A 222 28.92 11.44 -25.82
C ASN A 222 27.57 12.00 -26.30
N GLU A 223 26.44 11.35 -25.98
CA GLU A 223 25.13 11.83 -26.37
C GLU A 223 24.73 13.04 -25.54
N LYS A 224 24.17 14.07 -26.22
CA LYS A 224 23.74 15.29 -25.56
C LYS A 224 22.21 15.36 -25.50
N VAL A 225 21.72 15.67 -24.31
CA VAL A 225 20.31 15.92 -24.02
C VAL A 225 20.17 17.36 -23.52
N PRO A 226 20.11 18.37 -24.45
CA PRO A 226 20.18 19.77 -24.10
C PRO A 226 18.93 20.25 -23.37
N THR A 227 19.11 21.22 -22.45
CA THR A 227 18.05 22.00 -21.81
C THR A 227 18.18 23.49 -22.20
N GLU A 228 17.20 24.32 -21.84
CA GLU A 228 17.29 25.76 -22.06
C GLU A 228 18.52 26.41 -21.39
N LYS A 229 18.88 25.94 -20.18
CA LYS A 229 20.00 26.44 -19.38
C LYS A 229 21.35 25.76 -19.70
N ASN A 230 21.33 24.50 -20.13
CA ASN A 230 22.57 23.73 -20.40
C ASN A 230 22.46 23.01 -21.76
N LYS A 231 23.01 23.61 -22.79
CA LYS A 231 23.01 23.07 -24.16
C LYS A 231 24.01 21.92 -24.36
N GLU A 232 24.95 21.76 -23.46
CA GLU A 232 26.01 20.77 -23.52
C GLU A 232 25.76 19.58 -22.56
N ARG A 233 24.54 19.51 -21.93
CA ARG A 233 24.17 18.45 -20.99
C ARG A 233 24.28 17.08 -21.63
N THR A 234 25.10 16.21 -21.06
CA THR A 234 25.27 14.82 -21.48
C THR A 234 24.08 13.95 -21.07
N LEU A 235 23.92 12.80 -21.70
CA LEU A 235 22.95 11.78 -21.26
C LEU A 235 23.27 11.33 -19.83
N LEU A 236 24.57 11.16 -19.49
CA LEU A 236 25.02 10.87 -18.14
C LEU A 236 24.54 11.93 -17.13
N MET A 237 24.77 13.21 -17.40
CA MET A 237 24.35 14.30 -16.52
C MET A 237 22.82 14.30 -16.32
N LYS A 238 22.05 14.02 -17.36
CA LYS A 238 20.60 13.88 -17.25
C LYS A 238 20.24 12.80 -16.22
N HIS A 239 20.77 11.60 -16.37
CA HIS A 239 20.46 10.49 -15.49
C HIS A 239 20.99 10.68 -14.07
N LEU A 240 22.14 11.34 -13.89
CA LEU A 240 22.64 11.71 -12.56
C LEU A 240 21.72 12.70 -11.85
N GLN A 241 21.20 13.70 -12.59
CA GLN A 241 20.22 14.64 -12.07
C GLN A 241 18.90 13.95 -11.72
N ASP A 242 18.40 13.10 -12.61
CA ASP A 242 17.16 12.33 -12.38
C ASP A 242 17.32 11.39 -11.17
N TYR A 243 18.44 10.69 -11.05
CA TYR A 243 18.75 9.80 -9.93
C TYR A 243 18.72 10.53 -8.59
N THR A 244 19.47 11.63 -8.47
CA THR A 244 19.57 12.36 -7.21
C THR A 244 18.32 13.15 -6.89
N ALA A 245 17.61 13.68 -7.90
CA ALA A 245 16.34 14.37 -7.71
C ALA A 245 15.25 13.41 -7.26
N LYS A 246 15.02 12.32 -7.98
CA LYS A 246 14.01 11.31 -7.61
C LYS A 246 14.23 10.73 -6.21
N ASN A 247 15.46 10.60 -5.78
CA ASN A 247 15.83 10.07 -4.48
C ASN A 247 15.66 11.05 -3.31
N ASN A 248 15.45 12.32 -3.56
CA ASN A 248 15.30 13.34 -2.52
C ASN A 248 13.87 13.84 -2.35
N PHE A 249 12.91 13.35 -3.13
CA PHE A 249 11.54 13.88 -3.12
C PHE A 249 10.55 12.88 -2.51
N ASP A 250 10.23 13.10 -1.23
CA ASP A 250 8.94 12.72 -0.68
C ASP A 250 7.95 13.81 -1.05
N TYR A 251 6.81 13.43 -1.62
CA TYR A 251 5.75 14.36 -1.96
C TYR A 251 4.77 14.47 -0.81
N PHE A 252 4.44 15.71 -0.47
CA PHE A 252 3.35 16.00 0.43
C PHE A 252 2.30 16.78 -0.32
N ILE A 253 1.05 16.34 -0.26
CA ILE A 253 -0.10 17.04 -0.82
C ILE A 253 -0.99 17.47 0.34
N HIS A 254 -1.20 18.77 0.50
CA HIS A 254 -2.05 19.31 1.55
C HIS A 254 -3.53 19.05 1.25
N LYS A 255 -4.29 18.59 2.23
CA LYS A 255 -5.72 18.25 2.07
C LYS A 255 -6.59 19.47 1.79
N ASP A 256 -6.23 20.66 2.34
CA ASP A 256 -6.91 21.95 2.16
C ASP A 256 -5.92 23.12 2.32
N LEU A 257 -4.99 23.27 1.38
CA LEU A 257 -3.97 24.33 1.42
C LEU A 257 -4.59 25.73 1.35
N GLY A 258 -5.55 25.92 0.46
CA GLY A 258 -6.22 27.20 0.27
C GLY A 258 -6.92 27.70 1.54
N GLY A 259 -7.68 26.82 2.18
CA GLY A 259 -8.34 27.14 3.46
C GLY A 259 -7.34 27.41 4.59
N PHE A 260 -6.27 26.62 4.67
CA PHE A 260 -5.19 26.85 5.64
C PHE A 260 -4.54 28.20 5.46
N LEU A 261 -3.99 28.51 4.30
CA LEU A 261 -3.27 29.78 4.05
C LEU A 261 -4.17 31.01 4.19
N ARG A 262 -5.47 30.94 3.87
CA ARG A 262 -6.41 32.04 4.08
C ARG A 262 -6.62 32.33 5.57
N ARG A 263 -6.78 31.30 6.39
CA ARG A 263 -6.89 31.47 7.86
C ARG A 263 -5.61 32.08 8.44
N GLU A 264 -4.47 31.60 7.99
CA GLU A 264 -3.16 32.10 8.45
C GLU A 264 -2.90 33.54 7.98
N LEU A 265 -3.31 33.92 6.75
CA LEU A 265 -3.21 35.31 6.28
C LEU A 265 -4.09 36.28 7.08
N ASP A 266 -5.34 35.88 7.37
CA ASP A 266 -6.22 36.69 8.23
C ASP A 266 -5.67 36.85 9.64
N PHE A 267 -5.07 35.77 10.17
CA PHE A 267 -4.40 35.81 11.48
C PHE A 267 -3.14 36.72 11.45
N TYR A 268 -2.31 36.57 10.39
CA TYR A 268 -1.13 37.39 10.21
C TYR A 268 -1.45 38.88 10.12
N ILE A 269 -2.46 39.25 9.33
CA ILE A 269 -2.90 40.64 9.20
C ILE A 269 -3.33 41.19 10.54
N LYS A 270 -4.10 40.47 11.34
CA LYS A 270 -4.61 40.91 12.63
C LYS A 270 -3.53 41.09 13.71
N ASN A 271 -2.47 40.29 13.67
CA ASN A 271 -1.48 40.24 14.74
C ASN A 271 -0.15 40.92 14.38
N GLU A 272 0.15 41.10 13.10
CA GLU A 272 1.47 41.61 12.68
C GLU A 272 1.40 42.80 11.73
N VAL A 273 0.22 43.15 11.22
CA VAL A 273 0.03 44.32 10.35
C VAL A 273 -0.88 45.34 10.97
N MET A 274 -1.96 44.91 11.65
CA MET A 274 -2.90 45.86 12.32
C MET A 274 -2.64 45.92 13.83
N PHE A 275 -1.85 46.85 14.24
CA PHE A 275 -1.73 47.21 15.67
C PHE A 275 -2.71 48.34 16.00
N LEU A 276 -3.64 48.09 16.89
CA LEU A 276 -4.65 49.11 17.30
C LEU A 276 -4.00 50.34 17.94
N ASP A 277 -2.88 50.16 18.62
CA ASP A 277 -2.15 51.25 19.29
C ASP A 277 -1.42 52.17 18.34
N ASP A 278 -1.15 51.74 17.10
CA ASP A 278 -0.48 52.51 16.05
C ASP A 278 -1.47 53.23 15.10
N LEU A 279 -2.77 53.04 15.31
CA LEU A 279 -3.81 53.66 14.48
C LEU A 279 -4.11 55.07 14.94
N ASP A 280 -3.50 56.06 14.31
CA ASP A 280 -3.89 57.46 14.51
C ASP A 280 -4.89 57.93 13.44
N ALA A 281 -5.63 58.97 13.73
CA ALA A 281 -6.69 59.49 12.86
C ALA A 281 -6.17 60.05 11.51
N THR A 282 -4.86 60.32 11.39
CA THR A 282 -4.24 60.93 10.22
C THR A 282 -3.78 59.93 9.21
N HIS A 283 -3.36 58.72 9.67
CA HIS A 283 -2.78 57.65 8.79
C HIS A 283 -3.66 56.39 8.66
N ILE A 284 -4.84 56.39 9.28
CA ILE A 284 -5.73 55.18 9.25
C ILE A 284 -6.11 54.74 7.85
N MET A 285 -6.28 55.66 6.89
CA MET A 285 -6.63 55.34 5.51
C MET A 285 -5.47 54.68 4.77
N GLU A 286 -4.24 55.08 5.08
CA GLU A 286 -3.02 54.50 4.50
C GLU A 286 -2.81 53.07 5.01
N HIS A 287 -2.96 52.86 6.31
CA HIS A 287 -2.92 51.52 6.91
C HIS A 287 -4.01 50.61 6.37
N LEU A 288 -5.24 51.09 6.21
CA LEU A 288 -6.32 50.29 5.60
C LEU A 288 -6.02 49.97 4.13
N ALA A 289 -5.40 50.86 3.36
CA ALA A 289 -4.98 50.63 2.00
C ALA A 289 -3.92 49.51 1.93
N GLN A 290 -2.92 49.53 2.84
CA GLN A 290 -1.90 48.50 2.94
C GLN A 290 -2.51 47.13 3.30
N VAL A 291 -3.34 47.07 4.34
CA VAL A 291 -4.05 45.84 4.75
C VAL A 291 -4.86 45.26 3.57
N LYS A 292 -5.58 46.11 2.86
CA LYS A 292 -6.37 45.70 1.69
C LYS A 292 -5.49 45.18 0.55
N ALA A 293 -4.33 45.84 0.30
CA ALA A 293 -3.38 45.38 -0.70
C ALA A 293 -2.78 44.01 -0.32
N ILE A 294 -2.31 43.84 0.91
CA ILE A 294 -1.80 42.57 1.42
C ILE A 294 -2.84 41.45 1.28
N LYS A 295 -4.08 41.73 1.70
CA LYS A 295 -5.15 40.74 1.64
C LYS A 295 -5.48 40.35 0.20
N LEU A 296 -5.73 41.30 -0.69
CA LEU A 296 -6.16 41.01 -2.07
C LEU A 296 -5.07 40.33 -2.90
N VAL A 297 -3.82 40.79 -2.77
CA VAL A 297 -2.69 40.18 -3.49
C VAL A 297 -2.35 38.83 -2.90
N GLY A 298 -2.34 38.70 -1.58
CA GLY A 298 -2.17 37.41 -0.90
C GLY A 298 -3.20 36.38 -1.30
N GLU A 299 -4.48 36.78 -1.40
CA GLU A 299 -5.58 35.90 -1.84
C GLU A 299 -5.39 35.40 -3.30
N LYS A 300 -4.87 36.22 -4.21
CA LYS A 300 -4.58 35.78 -5.60
C LYS A 300 -3.48 34.72 -5.61
N ILE A 301 -2.41 34.91 -4.85
CA ILE A 301 -1.33 33.94 -4.71
C ILE A 301 -1.86 32.64 -4.11
N ILE A 302 -2.58 32.72 -2.99
CA ILE A 302 -3.18 31.56 -2.32
C ILE A 302 -4.12 30.81 -3.26
N THR A 303 -4.92 31.52 -4.05
CA THR A 303 -5.83 30.89 -5.02
C THR A 303 -5.09 30.09 -6.07
N PHE A 304 -3.98 30.59 -6.57
CA PHE A 304 -3.15 29.88 -7.54
C PHE A 304 -2.45 28.67 -6.91
N LEU A 305 -1.88 28.82 -5.72
CA LEU A 305 -1.26 27.71 -5.00
C LEU A 305 -2.27 26.63 -4.63
N ALA A 306 -3.48 27.03 -4.23
CA ALA A 306 -4.57 26.10 -3.95
C ALA A 306 -4.99 25.32 -5.20
N GLN A 307 -5.06 25.95 -6.37
CA GLN A 307 -5.34 25.25 -7.63
C GLN A 307 -4.31 24.15 -7.92
N LEU A 308 -3.02 24.47 -7.76
CA LEU A 308 -1.94 23.49 -7.96
C LEU A 308 -2.07 22.29 -7.02
N GLU A 309 -2.32 22.57 -5.74
CA GLU A 309 -2.43 21.54 -4.73
C GLU A 309 -3.69 20.71 -4.88
N ASP A 310 -4.85 21.31 -5.13
CA ASP A 310 -6.12 20.61 -5.38
C ASP A 310 -6.05 19.75 -6.65
N PHE A 311 -5.32 20.21 -7.66
CA PHE A 311 -5.08 19.42 -8.86
C PHE A 311 -4.22 18.18 -8.56
N GLN A 312 -3.12 18.33 -7.83
CA GLN A 312 -2.30 17.20 -7.41
C GLN A 312 -3.09 16.22 -6.54
N LYS A 313 -3.90 16.74 -5.60
CA LYS A 313 -4.81 15.94 -4.77
C LYS A 313 -5.81 15.14 -5.61
N LYS A 314 -6.41 15.77 -6.61
CA LYS A 314 -7.31 15.09 -7.55
C LYS A 314 -6.62 13.95 -8.32
N LEU A 315 -5.38 14.15 -8.76
CA LEU A 315 -4.59 13.10 -9.42
C LEU A 315 -4.22 11.97 -8.45
N TRP A 316 -3.92 12.31 -7.21
CA TRP A 316 -3.62 11.32 -6.18
C TRP A 316 -4.84 10.45 -5.85
N LEU A 317 -5.98 11.07 -5.63
CA LEU A 317 -7.25 10.39 -5.30
C LEU A 317 -7.90 9.70 -6.50
N LYS A 318 -7.57 10.08 -7.75
CA LYS A 318 -8.03 9.37 -8.94
C LYS A 318 -7.69 7.89 -8.83
N LYS A 319 -8.69 7.02 -8.94
CA LYS A 319 -8.46 5.58 -9.00
C LYS A 319 -7.60 5.23 -10.21
N LYS A 320 -6.73 4.23 -10.06
CA LYS A 320 -5.70 3.92 -11.06
C LYS A 320 -6.17 2.88 -12.06
N PHE A 321 -5.69 3.00 -13.30
CA PHE A 321 -5.93 1.98 -14.31
C PHE A 321 -5.20 0.68 -13.97
N VAL A 322 -5.82 -0.44 -14.31
CA VAL A 322 -5.15 -1.74 -14.36
C VAL A 322 -4.34 -1.80 -15.66
N VAL A 323 -3.02 -1.85 -15.55
CA VAL A 323 -2.08 -1.90 -16.68
C VAL A 323 -1.44 -3.28 -16.86
N GLY A 324 -1.92 -4.26 -16.15
CA GLY A 324 -1.56 -5.66 -16.28
C GLY A 324 -2.46 -6.50 -15.40
N CYS A 325 -2.98 -7.58 -15.94
CA CYS A 325 -3.81 -8.55 -15.22
C CYS A 325 -3.48 -9.93 -15.73
N ASP A 326 -2.92 -10.79 -14.89
CA ASP A 326 -2.55 -12.16 -15.24
C ASP A 326 -2.95 -13.15 -14.15
N TYR A 327 -2.92 -14.43 -14.49
CA TYR A 327 -3.34 -15.52 -13.62
C TYR A 327 -2.22 -16.55 -13.48
N CYS A 328 -2.02 -17.02 -12.26
CA CYS A 328 -1.21 -18.19 -11.96
C CYS A 328 -2.14 -19.34 -11.55
N ILE A 329 -2.11 -20.44 -12.32
CA ILE A 329 -3.06 -21.53 -12.18
C ILE A 329 -2.30 -22.86 -12.21
N THR A 330 -2.58 -23.77 -11.28
CA THR A 330 -2.02 -25.11 -11.30
C THR A 330 -2.65 -25.99 -12.41
N LEU A 331 -1.85 -26.88 -13.01
CA LEU A 331 -2.27 -27.68 -14.17
C LEU A 331 -3.51 -28.55 -13.92
N ASP A 332 -3.73 -29.00 -12.68
CA ASP A 332 -4.92 -29.78 -12.31
C ASP A 332 -6.24 -29.01 -12.49
N ARG A 333 -6.19 -27.68 -12.58
CA ARG A 333 -7.34 -26.80 -12.81
C ARG A 333 -7.51 -26.36 -14.27
N ILE A 334 -6.59 -26.76 -15.15
CA ILE A 334 -6.59 -26.35 -16.56
C ILE A 334 -7.22 -27.44 -17.42
N PRO A 335 -8.16 -27.08 -18.31
CA PRO A 335 -8.72 -28.05 -19.25
C PRO A 335 -7.65 -28.71 -20.14
N ARG A 336 -7.68 -30.02 -20.27
CA ARG A 336 -6.73 -30.78 -21.10
C ARG A 336 -6.70 -30.35 -22.57
N THR A 337 -7.77 -29.76 -23.06
CA THR A 337 -7.85 -29.21 -24.43
C THR A 337 -6.82 -28.11 -24.69
N LEU A 338 -6.27 -27.50 -23.64
CA LEU A 338 -5.25 -26.46 -23.75
C LEU A 338 -3.81 -27.00 -23.61
N TYR A 339 -3.62 -28.27 -23.28
CA TYR A 339 -2.28 -28.85 -23.03
C TYR A 339 -1.38 -28.78 -24.26
N SER A 340 -1.90 -28.94 -25.46
CA SER A 340 -1.12 -28.80 -26.69
C SER A 340 -0.52 -27.39 -26.88
N GLU A 341 -1.26 -26.34 -26.51
CA GLU A 341 -0.77 -24.96 -26.54
C GLU A 341 0.28 -24.71 -25.42
N ILE A 342 0.12 -25.33 -24.27
CA ILE A 342 1.07 -25.27 -23.14
C ILE A 342 2.39 -25.94 -23.50
N ILE A 343 2.35 -27.14 -24.08
CA ILE A 343 3.54 -27.89 -24.53
C ILE A 343 4.33 -27.13 -25.58
N ALA A 344 3.64 -26.42 -26.48
CA ALA A 344 4.26 -25.62 -27.53
C ALA A 344 4.88 -24.31 -27.01
N ASN A 345 4.69 -23.94 -25.73
CA ASN A 345 5.18 -22.70 -25.16
C ASN A 345 6.54 -22.87 -24.48
N ASP A 346 7.60 -22.53 -25.20
CA ASP A 346 8.98 -22.61 -24.69
C ASP A 346 9.25 -21.63 -23.54
N ALA A 347 8.62 -20.46 -23.53
CA ALA A 347 8.81 -19.46 -22.49
C ALA A 347 8.32 -19.98 -21.12
N GLN A 348 7.13 -20.60 -21.10
CA GLN A 348 6.60 -21.22 -19.88
C GLN A 348 7.43 -22.42 -19.44
N ARG A 349 7.89 -23.27 -20.39
CA ARG A 349 8.77 -24.39 -20.05
C ARG A 349 10.08 -23.92 -19.41
N ASN A 350 10.72 -22.91 -20.00
CA ASN A 350 11.98 -22.35 -19.50
C ASN A 350 11.80 -21.72 -18.11
N GLU A 351 10.66 -21.10 -17.85
CA GLU A 351 10.33 -20.59 -16.53
C GLU A 351 10.18 -21.70 -15.50
N TRP A 352 9.54 -22.82 -15.84
CA TRP A 352 9.46 -23.97 -14.96
C TRP A 352 10.82 -24.63 -14.71
N VAL A 353 11.72 -24.65 -15.70
CA VAL A 353 13.10 -25.10 -15.50
C VAL A 353 13.80 -24.18 -14.50
N ARG A 354 13.68 -22.88 -14.71
CA ARG A 354 14.30 -21.85 -13.85
C ARG A 354 13.78 -21.86 -12.41
N LEU A 355 12.45 -21.98 -12.22
CA LEU A 355 11.82 -21.89 -10.89
C LEU A 355 11.83 -23.24 -10.18
N PHE A 356 11.53 -24.32 -10.87
CA PHE A 356 11.17 -25.59 -10.28
C PHE A 356 12.15 -26.73 -10.61
N ALA A 357 13.19 -26.44 -11.40
CA ALA A 357 14.18 -27.42 -11.85
C ALA A 357 13.51 -28.69 -12.42
N ILE A 358 12.52 -28.50 -13.32
CA ILE A 358 11.77 -29.62 -13.89
C ILE A 358 12.65 -30.53 -14.79
N ASP A 359 13.73 -29.98 -15.35
CA ASP A 359 14.76 -30.70 -16.12
C ASP A 359 15.50 -31.76 -15.30
N GLU A 360 15.48 -31.67 -13.97
CA GLU A 360 16.02 -32.69 -13.06
C GLU A 360 15.04 -33.84 -12.77
N ILE A 361 13.78 -33.78 -13.27
CA ILE A 361 12.79 -34.84 -13.07
C ILE A 361 13.12 -36.04 -13.94
N LYS A 362 13.48 -37.16 -13.30
CA LYS A 362 13.75 -38.41 -13.95
C LYS A 362 12.46 -39.24 -13.96
N GLY A 363 12.13 -39.81 -15.12
CA GLY A 363 11.02 -40.75 -15.24
C GLY A 363 11.30 -42.07 -14.51
N ASP A 364 10.24 -42.71 -14.10
CA ASP A 364 10.26 -44.06 -13.56
C ASP A 364 9.23 -44.96 -14.30
N MET A 365 8.88 -46.16 -13.74
CA MET A 365 7.92 -47.05 -14.39
C MET A 365 6.48 -46.52 -14.41
N MET A 366 6.15 -45.50 -13.66
CA MET A 366 4.79 -44.92 -13.48
C MET A 366 4.71 -43.43 -13.90
N THR A 367 5.81 -42.69 -13.81
CA THR A 367 5.86 -41.27 -14.09
C THR A 367 6.81 -40.94 -15.24
N GLU A 368 6.45 -39.98 -16.06
CA GLU A 368 7.26 -39.53 -17.18
C GLU A 368 8.32 -38.51 -16.76
N GLY A 369 9.54 -38.67 -17.29
CA GLY A 369 10.63 -37.74 -17.07
C GLY A 369 10.56 -36.49 -17.97
N TYR A 370 11.39 -35.50 -17.67
CA TYR A 370 11.52 -34.31 -18.51
C TYR A 370 11.95 -34.65 -19.94
N SER A 371 11.33 -33.97 -20.90
CA SER A 371 11.69 -34.07 -22.33
C SER A 371 11.48 -32.71 -23.04
N GLU A 372 12.12 -32.51 -24.17
CA GLU A 372 11.90 -31.38 -25.05
C GLU A 372 11.45 -31.83 -26.42
N PRO A 373 10.21 -31.50 -26.84
CA PRO A 373 9.15 -30.86 -26.07
C PRO A 373 8.64 -31.74 -24.91
N LEU A 374 7.93 -31.10 -23.94
CA LEU A 374 7.20 -31.83 -22.90
C LEU A 374 6.09 -32.70 -23.52
N THR A 375 5.65 -33.71 -22.79
CA THR A 375 4.52 -34.56 -23.22
C THR A 375 3.26 -34.24 -22.39
N GLU A 376 2.10 -34.60 -22.89
CA GLU A 376 0.83 -34.49 -22.13
C GLU A 376 0.90 -35.30 -20.84
N LYS A 377 1.52 -36.47 -20.89
CA LYS A 377 1.69 -37.33 -19.72
C LYS A 377 2.57 -36.68 -18.64
N PHE A 378 3.64 -35.97 -19.03
CA PHE A 378 4.46 -35.23 -18.11
C PHE A 378 3.66 -34.16 -17.38
N LEU A 379 2.77 -33.43 -18.07
CA LEU A 379 1.88 -32.43 -17.47
C LEU A 379 0.88 -33.07 -16.50
N GLU A 380 0.31 -34.22 -16.87
CA GLU A 380 -0.61 -34.98 -15.99
C GLU A 380 0.07 -35.51 -14.72
N ASP A 381 1.34 -35.95 -14.83
CA ASP A 381 2.13 -36.45 -13.71
C ASP A 381 2.62 -35.32 -12.77
N ASN A 382 2.57 -34.06 -13.24
CA ASN A 382 3.00 -32.88 -12.48
C ASN A 382 1.87 -31.83 -12.33
N PRO A 383 0.76 -32.18 -11.68
CA PRO A 383 -0.47 -31.37 -11.64
C PRO A 383 -0.33 -30.03 -10.92
N PHE A 384 0.70 -29.85 -10.08
CA PHE A 384 0.94 -28.63 -9.32
C PHE A 384 1.94 -27.67 -9.97
N LEU A 385 2.38 -27.93 -11.21
CA LEU A 385 3.09 -26.92 -11.98
C LEU A 385 2.19 -25.70 -12.18
N VAL A 386 2.75 -24.53 -11.88
CA VAL A 386 2.03 -23.26 -11.95
C VAL A 386 2.20 -22.68 -13.35
N LEU A 387 1.11 -22.59 -14.10
CA LEU A 387 1.07 -21.87 -15.37
C LEU A 387 0.86 -20.37 -15.08
N ASP A 388 1.66 -19.51 -15.70
CA ASP A 388 1.50 -18.06 -15.65
C ASP A 388 1.06 -17.53 -17.02
N THR A 389 -0.10 -16.89 -17.07
CA THR A 389 -0.71 -16.43 -18.32
C THR A 389 0.09 -15.34 -19.03
N LYS A 390 1.02 -14.64 -18.33
CA LYS A 390 1.89 -13.64 -18.96
C LYS A 390 2.77 -14.18 -20.07
N PHE A 391 3.05 -15.50 -20.09
CA PHE A 391 3.86 -16.15 -21.11
C PHE A 391 3.05 -16.54 -22.35
N PHE A 392 1.73 -16.35 -22.33
CA PHE A 392 0.82 -16.77 -23.38
C PHE A 392 0.19 -15.57 -24.10
N SER A 393 -0.36 -15.84 -25.29
CA SER A 393 -1.13 -14.85 -26.03
C SER A 393 -2.44 -14.48 -25.31
N SER A 394 -2.96 -13.29 -25.61
CA SER A 394 -4.29 -12.90 -25.12
C SER A 394 -5.39 -13.89 -25.50
N GLU A 395 -5.29 -14.53 -26.68
CA GLU A 395 -6.25 -15.53 -27.12
C GLU A 395 -6.25 -16.78 -26.22
N PHE A 396 -5.08 -17.28 -25.85
CA PHE A 396 -4.95 -18.40 -24.90
C PHE A 396 -5.55 -18.03 -23.53
N LYS A 397 -5.18 -16.85 -23.02
CA LYS A 397 -5.70 -16.34 -21.76
C LYS A 397 -7.24 -16.23 -21.78
N HIS A 398 -7.81 -15.70 -22.87
CA HIS A 398 -9.26 -15.62 -23.03
C HIS A 398 -9.94 -16.99 -23.05
N LYS A 399 -9.35 -17.99 -23.70
CA LYS A 399 -9.84 -19.38 -23.68
C LYS A 399 -9.80 -19.97 -22.27
N LEU A 400 -8.68 -19.77 -21.57
CA LEU A 400 -8.48 -20.30 -20.22
C LEU A 400 -9.45 -19.65 -19.22
N VAL A 401 -9.52 -18.34 -19.15
CA VAL A 401 -10.43 -17.63 -18.22
C VAL A 401 -11.90 -17.87 -18.61
N GLY A 402 -12.21 -17.94 -19.91
CA GLY A 402 -13.55 -18.28 -20.40
C GLY A 402 -14.00 -19.71 -20.10
N SER A 403 -13.11 -20.60 -19.69
CA SER A 403 -13.43 -21.97 -19.24
C SER A 403 -13.78 -22.04 -17.75
N MET A 404 -13.53 -20.98 -16.98
CA MET A 404 -13.87 -20.90 -15.55
C MET A 404 -15.36 -20.55 -15.40
N GLU A 405 -16.05 -21.21 -14.48
CA GLU A 405 -17.48 -20.97 -14.24
C GLU A 405 -17.73 -19.78 -13.31
N LYS A 406 -16.82 -19.56 -12.37
CA LYS A 406 -16.89 -18.48 -11.37
C LYS A 406 -15.50 -17.90 -11.15
N VAL A 407 -15.07 -17.02 -12.03
CA VAL A 407 -13.68 -16.52 -12.10
C VAL A 407 -13.15 -16.00 -10.77
N ASP A 408 -13.88 -15.12 -10.07
CA ASP A 408 -13.43 -14.53 -8.81
C ASP A 408 -13.57 -15.50 -7.61
N GLU A 409 -14.51 -16.44 -7.66
CA GLU A 409 -14.63 -17.46 -6.60
C GLU A 409 -13.53 -18.53 -6.72
N GLU A 410 -13.17 -18.92 -7.94
CA GLU A 410 -12.10 -19.87 -8.22
C GLU A 410 -10.71 -19.32 -7.91
N CYS A 411 -10.54 -18.00 -7.96
CA CYS A 411 -9.32 -17.35 -7.53
C CYS A 411 -9.23 -17.31 -5.99
N ASN A 412 -8.21 -17.98 -5.46
CA ASN A 412 -7.96 -18.02 -4.02
C ASN A 412 -7.16 -16.81 -3.53
N GLY A 413 -6.49 -16.10 -4.41
CA GLY A 413 -5.65 -14.95 -4.05
C GLY A 413 -5.62 -13.84 -5.08
N LEU A 414 -5.25 -12.66 -4.61
CA LEU A 414 -5.01 -11.47 -5.41
C LEU A 414 -3.68 -10.83 -4.97
N LEU A 415 -2.72 -10.75 -5.87
CA LEU A 415 -1.49 -10.00 -5.66
C LEU A 415 -1.56 -8.69 -6.44
N ILE A 416 -1.22 -7.57 -5.82
CA ILE A 416 -1.31 -6.25 -6.45
C ILE A 416 0.05 -5.57 -6.45
N ASN A 417 0.57 -5.29 -7.64
CA ASN A 417 1.72 -4.42 -7.79
C ASN A 417 1.27 -2.97 -7.91
N SER A 418 1.36 -2.25 -6.82
CA SER A 418 0.97 -0.84 -6.72
C SER A 418 1.47 -0.22 -5.42
N GLU A 419 1.52 1.09 -5.39
CA GLU A 419 1.51 1.83 -4.12
C GLU A 419 0.22 1.47 -3.35
N ASN A 420 0.35 1.20 -2.04
CA ASN A 420 -0.73 0.58 -1.28
C ASN A 420 -1.95 1.48 -1.07
N PHE A 421 -1.79 2.81 -0.97
CA PHE A 421 -2.93 3.73 -0.93
C PHE A 421 -3.79 3.60 -2.20
N GLN A 422 -3.16 3.57 -3.37
CA GLN A 422 -3.84 3.45 -4.66
C GLN A 422 -4.56 2.09 -4.80
N ALA A 423 -3.91 1.02 -4.36
CA ALA A 423 -4.52 -0.30 -4.35
C ALA A 423 -5.73 -0.35 -3.40
N LEU A 424 -5.59 0.18 -2.18
CA LEU A 424 -6.67 0.22 -1.20
C LEU A 424 -7.87 1.04 -1.68
N GLU A 425 -7.64 2.16 -2.39
CA GLU A 425 -8.71 2.96 -3.01
C GLU A 425 -9.45 2.17 -4.10
N LEU A 426 -8.74 1.45 -4.96
CA LEU A 426 -9.36 0.62 -6.00
C LEU A 426 -10.21 -0.52 -5.41
N LEU A 427 -9.77 -1.09 -4.29
CA LEU A 427 -10.44 -2.21 -3.63
C LEU A 427 -11.75 -1.82 -2.93
N GLN A 428 -12.01 -0.51 -2.66
CA GLN A 428 -13.14 -0.07 -1.85
C GLN A 428 -14.49 -0.59 -2.34
N GLU A 429 -14.78 -0.53 -3.63
CA GLU A 429 -16.10 -0.92 -4.15
C GLU A 429 -16.31 -2.45 -4.11
N LYS A 430 -15.24 -3.22 -4.31
CA LYS A 430 -15.32 -4.69 -4.41
C LYS A 430 -15.21 -5.41 -3.07
N TYR A 431 -14.47 -4.84 -2.12
CA TYR A 431 -14.10 -5.52 -0.87
C TYR A 431 -14.51 -4.79 0.41
N ARG A 432 -15.25 -3.69 0.32
CA ARG A 432 -15.77 -2.97 1.51
C ARG A 432 -16.51 -3.92 2.44
N GLY A 433 -16.08 -4.00 3.70
CA GLY A 433 -16.70 -4.85 4.72
C GLY A 433 -16.52 -6.37 4.51
N LYS A 434 -15.59 -6.82 3.64
CA LYS A 434 -15.34 -8.26 3.39
C LYS A 434 -14.10 -8.81 4.08
N ILE A 435 -13.12 -7.96 4.40
CA ILE A 435 -11.84 -8.43 4.94
C ILE A 435 -12.03 -8.97 6.34
N GLY A 436 -11.68 -10.25 6.55
CA GLY A 436 -11.80 -10.95 7.82
C GLY A 436 -10.69 -10.62 8.80
N ALA A 437 -9.46 -10.41 8.30
CA ALA A 437 -8.35 -9.90 9.08
C ALA A 437 -7.37 -9.11 8.21
N VAL A 438 -6.79 -8.05 8.77
CA VAL A 438 -5.63 -7.36 8.20
C VAL A 438 -4.41 -7.79 9.00
N ILE A 439 -3.44 -8.40 8.35
CA ILE A 439 -2.19 -8.85 8.99
C ILE A 439 -1.06 -8.29 8.14
N THR A 440 -0.16 -7.47 8.72
CA THR A 440 0.82 -6.76 7.91
C THR A 440 2.09 -6.40 8.70
N ASP A 441 3.19 -6.20 7.96
CA ASP A 441 4.51 -5.86 8.50
C ASP A 441 4.97 -4.52 7.89
N PRO A 442 4.52 -3.37 8.45
CA PRO A 442 4.87 -2.05 7.92
C PRO A 442 6.34 -1.72 8.13
N PRO A 443 6.91 -0.73 7.41
CA PRO A 443 8.27 -0.28 7.64
C PRO A 443 8.45 0.25 9.07
N TYR A 444 9.56 -0.12 9.71
CA TYR A 444 9.80 0.14 11.14
C TYR A 444 10.37 1.53 11.47
N ASN A 445 10.70 2.31 10.45
CA ASN A 445 11.31 3.64 10.61
C ASN A 445 12.61 3.62 11.43
N THR A 446 13.45 2.60 11.25
CA THR A 446 14.66 2.38 12.06
C THR A 446 15.89 3.10 11.51
N GLY A 447 15.81 3.79 10.38
CA GLY A 447 16.93 4.36 9.63
C GLY A 447 17.81 3.32 8.92
N GLY A 448 17.58 2.04 9.18
CA GLY A 448 18.19 0.90 8.49
C GLY A 448 17.20 0.13 7.59
N ASP A 449 15.94 0.54 7.63
CA ASP A 449 14.94 0.08 6.69
C ASP A 449 15.19 0.78 5.35
N ASP A 450 14.85 0.15 4.24
CA ASP A 450 14.98 0.72 2.89
C ASP A 450 14.04 1.92 2.65
N PHE A 451 13.59 2.58 3.72
CA PHE A 451 12.65 3.68 3.76
C PHE A 451 13.40 4.97 4.11
N LEU A 452 13.71 5.78 3.09
CA LEU A 452 14.33 7.09 3.25
C LEU A 452 13.22 8.14 3.42
N TYR A 453 13.23 8.85 4.56
CA TYR A 453 12.34 9.98 4.82
C TYR A 453 13.11 11.31 4.68
N LYS A 454 12.38 12.40 4.43
CA LYS A 454 12.94 13.74 4.47
C LYS A 454 13.44 14.03 5.90
N ASP A 455 14.70 14.41 6.05
CA ASP A 455 15.52 14.35 7.28
C ASP A 455 14.94 14.94 8.58
N ASN A 456 13.96 15.82 8.56
CA ASN A 456 13.44 16.45 9.77
C ASN A 456 12.03 16.01 10.17
N TYR A 457 11.40 15.09 9.41
CA TYR A 457 9.99 14.70 9.61
C TYR A 457 9.75 13.20 9.56
N ALA A 458 10.74 12.37 9.81
CA ALA A 458 10.63 10.92 9.71
C ALA A 458 9.41 10.35 10.44
N ASP A 459 9.22 10.69 11.72
CA ASP A 459 8.10 10.21 12.53
C ASP A 459 6.76 10.76 12.03
N SER A 460 6.73 12.04 11.63
CA SER A 460 5.54 12.70 11.11
C SER A 460 5.12 12.16 9.74
N SER A 461 6.08 11.88 8.86
CA SER A 461 5.85 11.27 7.55
C SER A 461 5.33 9.84 7.70
N TRP A 462 5.92 9.06 8.60
CA TRP A 462 5.50 7.71 8.91
C TRP A 462 4.06 7.67 9.47
N LEU A 463 3.72 8.59 10.39
CA LEU A 463 2.36 8.72 10.92
C LEU A 463 1.35 9.09 9.82
N SER A 464 1.69 10.01 8.93
CA SER A 464 0.83 10.38 7.80
C SER A 464 0.64 9.21 6.83
N LEU A 465 1.72 8.46 6.51
CA LEU A 465 1.66 7.23 5.72
C LEU A 465 0.70 6.23 6.34
N MET A 466 0.89 5.88 7.61
CA MET A 466 0.13 4.83 8.28
C MET A 466 -1.33 5.22 8.51
N SER A 467 -1.57 6.47 8.93
CA SER A 467 -2.92 6.96 9.23
C SER A 467 -3.91 6.76 8.07
N GLU A 468 -3.51 7.15 6.87
CA GLU A 468 -4.40 7.05 5.70
C GLU A 468 -4.63 5.59 5.27
N ARG A 469 -3.58 4.76 5.28
CA ARG A 469 -3.70 3.35 4.90
C ARG A 469 -4.50 2.54 5.92
N LEU A 470 -4.38 2.85 7.20
CA LEU A 470 -5.21 2.23 8.24
C LEU A 470 -6.68 2.61 8.13
N LYS A 471 -7.00 3.88 7.78
CA LYS A 471 -8.38 4.31 7.52
C LYS A 471 -9.01 3.56 6.35
N LEU A 472 -8.27 3.42 5.23
CA LEU A 472 -8.76 2.68 4.07
C LEU A 472 -8.91 1.18 4.38
N SER A 473 -7.97 0.60 5.11
CA SER A 473 -8.07 -0.79 5.56
C SER A 473 -9.27 -1.01 6.48
N TYR A 474 -9.54 -0.07 7.40
CA TYR A 474 -10.70 -0.12 8.29
C TYR A 474 -12.02 -0.22 7.54
N SER A 475 -12.18 0.54 6.44
CA SER A 475 -13.39 0.49 5.60
C SER A 475 -13.56 -0.86 4.89
N LEU A 476 -12.46 -1.51 4.49
CA LEU A 476 -12.47 -2.83 3.85
C LEU A 476 -12.78 -3.96 4.83
N MET A 477 -12.45 -3.80 6.10
CA MET A 477 -12.68 -4.80 7.13
C MET A 477 -14.18 -4.98 7.39
N ARG A 478 -14.60 -6.23 7.61
CA ARG A 478 -15.94 -6.51 8.16
C ARG A 478 -16.02 -6.01 9.61
N ASP A 479 -17.22 -5.84 10.10
CA ASP A 479 -17.43 -5.49 11.50
C ASP A 479 -16.88 -6.59 12.42
N ASN A 480 -16.27 -6.15 13.51
CA ASN A 480 -15.59 -7.01 14.49
C ASN A 480 -14.37 -7.81 13.98
N ALA A 481 -13.83 -7.47 12.80
CA ALA A 481 -12.58 -8.03 12.30
C ALA A 481 -11.36 -7.47 13.04
N TRP A 482 -10.27 -8.23 12.99
CA TRP A 482 -8.99 -7.89 13.62
C TRP A 482 -7.99 -7.29 12.62
N ILE A 483 -7.17 -6.37 13.14
CA ILE A 483 -5.92 -5.96 12.49
C ILE A 483 -4.73 -6.36 13.36
N SER A 484 -3.62 -6.74 12.73
CA SER A 484 -2.35 -7.07 13.37
C SER A 484 -1.21 -6.41 12.63
N LEU A 485 -0.40 -5.62 13.34
CA LEU A 485 0.73 -4.86 12.80
C LEU A 485 1.99 -5.27 13.56
N ASN A 486 2.98 -5.81 12.85
CA ASN A 486 4.31 -5.99 13.43
C ASN A 486 5.01 -4.64 13.50
N ILE A 487 5.70 -4.35 14.59
CA ILE A 487 6.36 -3.06 14.79
C ILE A 487 7.58 -3.15 15.70
N ASN A 488 8.49 -2.23 15.51
CA ASN A 488 9.63 -2.01 16.39
C ASN A 488 9.28 -1.03 17.52
N ASP A 489 10.05 -1.05 18.62
CA ASP A 489 9.86 -0.15 19.76
C ASP A 489 9.92 1.35 19.40
N ILE A 490 10.55 1.72 18.26
CA ILE A 490 10.69 3.12 17.82
C ILE A 490 9.33 3.75 17.58
N GLU A 491 8.52 3.15 16.72
CA GLU A 491 7.21 3.69 16.34
C GLU A 491 6.03 3.10 17.14
N LEU A 492 6.32 2.18 18.08
CA LEU A 492 5.27 1.50 18.85
C LEU A 492 4.30 2.48 19.52
N TYR A 493 4.82 3.46 20.23
CA TYR A 493 3.98 4.41 20.96
C TYR A 493 3.23 5.36 20.03
N ASN A 494 3.86 5.76 18.93
CA ASN A 494 3.22 6.58 17.90
C ASN A 494 2.06 5.83 17.26
N LEU A 495 2.24 4.54 16.91
CA LEU A 495 1.21 3.68 16.36
C LEU A 495 0.03 3.50 17.33
N VAL A 496 0.30 3.11 18.57
CA VAL A 496 -0.74 2.89 19.59
C VAL A 496 -1.53 4.16 19.86
N ASN A 497 -0.85 5.31 20.02
CA ASN A 497 -1.51 6.59 20.24
C ASN A 497 -2.37 6.99 19.03
N MET A 498 -1.86 6.84 17.81
CA MET A 498 -2.61 7.13 16.59
C MET A 498 -3.86 6.25 16.47
N MET A 499 -3.74 4.95 16.72
CA MET A 499 -4.88 4.03 16.69
C MET A 499 -5.90 4.34 17.78
N SER A 500 -5.45 4.73 18.98
CA SER A 500 -6.34 5.11 20.09
C SER A 500 -7.17 6.37 19.80
N MET A 501 -6.72 7.21 18.88
CA MET A 501 -7.42 8.43 18.45
C MET A 501 -8.25 8.24 17.18
N GLN A 502 -8.19 7.07 16.58
CA GLN A 502 -9.05 6.63 15.50
C GLN A 502 -10.13 5.68 16.05
N ASP A 503 -10.99 5.14 15.22
CA ASP A 503 -12.13 4.31 15.61
C ASP A 503 -11.75 2.85 15.99
N TRP A 504 -10.45 2.59 16.33
CA TRP A 504 -9.99 1.26 16.71
C TRP A 504 -10.36 0.92 18.15
N SER A 505 -10.80 -0.32 18.36
CA SER A 505 -11.15 -0.88 19.65
C SER A 505 -10.20 -2.02 20.05
N ASN A 506 -10.23 -2.45 21.31
CA ASN A 506 -9.47 -3.61 21.82
C ASN A 506 -7.98 -3.60 21.40
N ILE A 507 -7.30 -2.46 21.57
CA ILE A 507 -5.88 -2.36 21.23
C ILE A 507 -5.04 -3.13 22.24
N ASN A 508 -4.31 -4.14 21.78
CA ASN A 508 -3.44 -5.00 22.59
C ASN A 508 -2.02 -5.04 21.99
N GLN A 509 -1.06 -5.43 22.83
CA GLN A 509 0.34 -5.59 22.43
C GLN A 509 0.79 -7.03 22.75
N ILE A 510 1.45 -7.67 21.79
CA ILE A 510 2.06 -8.98 21.94
C ILE A 510 3.57 -8.84 21.78
N CYS A 511 4.32 -9.31 22.78
CA CYS A 511 5.77 -9.32 22.77
C CYS A 511 6.29 -10.65 22.22
N VAL A 512 7.01 -10.62 21.12
CA VAL A 512 7.57 -11.81 20.47
C VAL A 512 9.08 -11.84 20.59
N LYS A 513 9.63 -12.92 21.11
CA LYS A 513 11.08 -13.13 21.16
C LYS A 513 11.56 -13.54 19.77
N MET A 514 12.26 -12.64 19.08
CA MET A 514 12.71 -12.82 17.69
C MET A 514 14.18 -13.14 17.54
N SER A 515 14.99 -13.05 18.59
CA SER A 515 16.42 -13.32 18.49
C SER A 515 17.01 -13.91 19.76
N HIS A 516 18.18 -14.54 19.60
CA HIS A 516 18.98 -15.04 20.72
C HIS A 516 20.08 -14.03 21.08
N LEU A 517 20.52 -14.08 22.32
CA LEU A 517 21.69 -13.34 22.77
C LEU A 517 22.95 -14.02 22.24
N SER A 518 23.53 -13.52 21.15
CA SER A 518 24.75 -14.06 20.55
C SER A 518 25.49 -12.98 19.72
N GLY A 519 26.77 -13.19 19.46
CA GLY A 519 27.59 -12.35 18.58
C GLY A 519 27.67 -10.88 19.01
N MET A 520 27.53 -9.96 18.09
CA MET A 520 27.65 -8.49 18.32
C MET A 520 26.68 -7.95 19.38
N LYS A 521 25.55 -8.61 19.64
CA LYS A 521 24.63 -8.20 20.71
C LYS A 521 25.24 -8.35 22.11
N MET A 522 26.24 -9.18 22.26
CA MET A 522 26.96 -9.38 23.52
C MET A 522 28.10 -8.39 23.76
N SER A 523 28.62 -7.77 22.68
CA SER A 523 29.77 -6.85 22.77
C SER A 523 29.49 -5.53 23.50
N HIS A 524 28.23 -5.19 23.69
CA HIS A 524 27.81 -3.96 24.34
C HIS A 524 26.86 -4.16 25.53
N ILE A 525 26.87 -5.35 26.12
CA ILE A 525 25.97 -5.73 27.22
C ILE A 525 26.17 -4.85 28.47
N ASP A 526 27.36 -4.28 28.62
CA ASP A 526 27.73 -3.33 29.68
C ASP A 526 27.18 -1.92 29.47
N LYS A 527 26.71 -1.60 28.27
CA LYS A 527 26.24 -0.24 27.87
C LYS A 527 24.78 -0.18 27.52
N LYS A 528 24.21 -1.25 27.00
CA LYS A 528 22.81 -1.28 26.52
C LYS A 528 22.17 -2.63 26.88
N ILE A 529 20.89 -2.59 27.23
CA ILE A 529 20.07 -3.81 27.33
C ILE A 529 19.93 -4.41 25.92
N PRO A 530 20.37 -5.66 25.69
CA PRO A 530 20.28 -6.29 24.39
C PRO A 530 18.81 -6.45 23.94
N LYS A 531 18.48 -5.97 22.76
CA LYS A 531 17.15 -6.10 22.16
C LYS A 531 16.98 -7.49 21.55
N ILE A 532 16.02 -8.27 22.05
CA ILE A 532 15.73 -9.64 21.57
C ILE A 532 14.27 -9.82 21.15
N LYS A 533 13.44 -8.79 21.28
CA LYS A 533 12.00 -8.83 21.04
C LYS A 533 11.60 -7.92 19.88
N GLU A 534 10.47 -8.22 19.30
CA GLU A 534 9.64 -7.34 18.48
C GLU A 534 8.24 -7.27 19.07
N GLN A 535 7.46 -6.29 18.64
CA GLN A 535 6.10 -6.08 19.12
C GLN A 535 5.10 -6.34 17.99
N ILE A 536 3.94 -6.83 18.38
CA ILE A 536 2.77 -6.88 17.50
C ILE A 536 1.68 -6.06 18.17
N VAL A 537 1.13 -5.10 17.47
CA VAL A 537 -0.05 -4.35 17.90
C VAL A 537 -1.25 -4.97 17.21
N THR A 538 -2.25 -5.37 18.00
CA THR A 538 -3.53 -5.88 17.49
C THR A 538 -4.66 -4.95 17.92
N ALA A 539 -5.66 -4.77 17.07
CA ALA A 539 -6.86 -4.00 17.36
C ALA A 539 -8.06 -4.56 16.58
N THR A 540 -9.25 -4.07 16.88
CA THR A 540 -10.47 -4.51 16.22
C THR A 540 -11.25 -3.35 15.64
N LYS A 541 -12.00 -3.66 14.55
CA LYS A 541 -13.08 -2.82 14.07
C LYS A 541 -14.34 -3.14 14.89
N GLY A 542 -14.64 -2.31 15.90
CA GLY A 542 -15.74 -2.53 16.82
C GLY A 542 -15.33 -3.26 18.10
N SER A 543 -16.21 -3.23 19.10
CA SER A 543 -15.94 -3.70 20.47
C SER A 543 -16.31 -5.15 20.75
N GLU A 544 -17.15 -5.77 19.91
CA GLU A 544 -17.72 -7.11 20.11
C GLU A 544 -16.96 -8.22 19.38
N SER A 545 -15.66 -8.02 19.16
CA SER A 545 -14.82 -8.96 18.44
C SER A 545 -14.54 -10.21 19.26
N THR A 546 -14.48 -11.35 18.58
CA THR A 546 -14.04 -12.62 19.14
C THR A 546 -12.71 -13.03 18.52
N LEU A 547 -11.89 -13.75 19.25
CA LEU A 547 -10.67 -14.34 18.71
C LEU A 547 -10.67 -15.87 18.93
N ASN A 548 -9.92 -16.60 18.13
CA ASN A 548 -9.73 -18.03 18.29
C ASN A 548 -8.58 -18.27 19.28
N PRO A 549 -8.84 -18.79 20.49
CA PRO A 549 -7.79 -18.95 21.49
C PRO A 549 -6.69 -19.89 21.02
N ILE A 550 -5.45 -19.50 21.18
CA ILE A 550 -4.29 -20.36 20.95
C ILE A 550 -3.95 -21.01 22.28
N TYR A 551 -3.73 -22.31 22.26
CA TYR A 551 -3.37 -23.11 23.42
C TYR A 551 -1.95 -23.64 23.27
N GLU A 552 -1.24 -23.73 24.39
CA GLU A 552 0.06 -24.37 24.48
C GLU A 552 0.04 -25.53 25.50
N PRO A 553 0.80 -26.60 25.24
CA PRO A 553 0.94 -27.70 26.24
C PRO A 553 1.53 -27.15 27.52
N CYS A 554 1.01 -27.66 28.65
CA CYS A 554 1.54 -27.35 29.96
C CYS A 554 1.62 -28.62 30.81
N SER A 555 2.31 -28.55 31.96
CA SER A 555 2.31 -29.67 32.88
C SER A 555 0.95 -29.79 33.58
N TRP A 556 0.60 -31.02 34.02
CA TRP A 556 -0.63 -31.20 34.78
C TRP A 556 -0.70 -30.29 36.00
N ASP A 557 0.40 -30.13 36.70
CA ASP A 557 0.44 -29.38 37.96
C ASP A 557 0.26 -27.87 37.77
N ASP A 558 0.57 -27.34 36.60
CA ASP A 558 0.43 -25.89 36.30
C ASP A 558 -1.06 -25.48 36.26
N VAL A 559 -1.92 -26.30 35.65
CA VAL A 559 -3.34 -25.96 35.40
C VAL A 559 -4.27 -26.75 36.30
N PHE A 560 -3.94 -28.04 36.59
CA PHE A 560 -4.83 -28.98 37.27
C PHE A 560 -4.41 -29.30 38.70
N SER A 561 -3.63 -28.48 39.37
CA SER A 561 -3.19 -28.67 40.75
C SER A 561 -4.37 -28.88 41.75
N ARG A 562 -5.52 -28.25 41.46
CA ARG A 562 -6.76 -28.39 42.27
C ARG A 562 -7.64 -29.57 41.87
N TYR A 563 -7.32 -30.32 40.80
CA TYR A 563 -8.06 -31.48 40.33
C TYR A 563 -7.59 -32.74 41.04
N VAL A 564 -8.04 -32.89 42.27
CA VAL A 564 -7.60 -33.96 43.17
C VAL A 564 -8.68 -34.99 43.43
N SER A 565 -9.89 -34.75 42.96
CA SER A 565 -11.07 -35.63 43.17
C SER A 565 -11.29 -36.50 41.94
N TRP A 566 -11.74 -37.72 42.19
CA TRP A 566 -12.09 -38.70 41.16
C TRP A 566 -13.59 -39.00 41.24
N MET A 567 -14.28 -39.06 40.12
CA MET A 567 -15.69 -39.47 40.00
C MET A 567 -15.74 -40.90 39.48
N GLU A 568 -16.36 -41.77 40.22
CA GLU A 568 -16.69 -43.14 39.82
C GLU A 568 -18.13 -43.14 39.32
N PHE A 569 -18.34 -43.44 38.06
CA PHE A 569 -19.68 -43.39 37.44
C PHE A 569 -20.54 -44.60 37.73
N ASN A 570 -20.00 -45.67 38.29
CA ASN A 570 -20.72 -46.89 38.71
C ASN A 570 -21.57 -47.54 37.62
N ASN A 571 -21.17 -47.36 36.33
CA ASN A 571 -21.93 -47.76 35.15
C ASN A 571 -23.38 -47.23 35.12
N SER A 572 -23.64 -46.10 35.73
CA SER A 572 -24.97 -45.47 35.80
C SER A 572 -24.92 -44.09 35.10
N ASP A 573 -25.92 -43.82 34.24
CA ASP A 573 -26.15 -42.52 33.62
C ASP A 573 -26.83 -41.52 34.57
N ASN A 574 -27.29 -41.98 35.72
CA ASN A 574 -27.89 -41.13 36.75
C ASN A 574 -26.80 -40.55 37.66
N PRO A 575 -26.52 -39.24 37.63
CA PRO A 575 -25.45 -38.63 38.43
C PRO A 575 -25.59 -38.86 39.95
N LYS A 576 -26.78 -39.18 40.47
CA LYS A 576 -27.00 -39.46 41.91
C LYS A 576 -26.36 -40.75 42.33
N ASP A 577 -26.08 -41.69 41.42
CA ASP A 577 -25.48 -42.99 41.69
C ASP A 577 -23.94 -42.90 41.64
N TRP A 578 -23.40 -41.74 41.24
CA TRP A 578 -21.98 -41.55 41.16
C TRP A 578 -21.35 -41.35 42.53
N THR A 579 -20.18 -41.92 42.71
CA THR A 579 -19.43 -41.80 43.96
C THR A 579 -18.09 -41.11 43.76
N LYS A 580 -17.57 -40.49 44.79
CA LYS A 580 -16.29 -39.75 44.70
C LYS A 580 -15.20 -40.42 45.56
N THR A 581 -13.99 -40.39 45.04
CA THR A 581 -12.76 -40.75 45.75
C THR A 581 -11.66 -39.74 45.42
N THR A 582 -10.44 -39.98 45.81
CA THR A 582 -9.31 -39.13 45.42
C THR A 582 -8.55 -39.76 44.25
N VAL A 583 -7.96 -38.90 43.39
CA VAL A 583 -7.14 -39.37 42.26
C VAL A 583 -5.99 -40.27 42.73
N ARG A 584 -5.34 -39.94 43.88
CA ARG A 584 -4.26 -40.73 44.43
C ARG A 584 -4.72 -42.11 44.92
N ALA A 585 -5.91 -42.22 45.51
CA ALA A 585 -6.46 -43.52 45.95
C ALA A 585 -6.71 -44.40 44.71
N LYS A 586 -7.33 -43.85 43.67
CA LYS A 586 -7.62 -44.59 42.44
C LYS A 586 -6.37 -44.98 41.66
N ALA A 587 -5.35 -44.14 41.64
CA ALA A 587 -4.06 -44.45 41.03
C ALA A 587 -3.38 -45.65 41.74
N LYS A 588 -3.43 -45.67 43.08
CA LYS A 588 -2.91 -46.81 43.88
C LYS A 588 -3.68 -48.12 43.63
N GLU A 589 -5.01 -48.04 43.54
CA GLU A 589 -5.85 -49.18 43.15
C GLU A 589 -5.45 -49.72 41.77
N SER A 590 -5.09 -48.86 40.85
CA SER A 590 -4.64 -49.20 39.50
C SER A 590 -3.16 -49.60 39.42
N GLY A 591 -2.46 -49.68 40.53
CA GLY A 591 -1.05 -50.09 40.58
C GLY A 591 -0.04 -49.02 40.15
N VAL A 592 -0.46 -47.75 40.09
CA VAL A 592 0.41 -46.63 39.67
C VAL A 592 1.15 -46.04 40.87
N ASP A 593 2.46 -45.90 40.79
CA ASP A 593 3.26 -45.22 41.81
C ASP A 593 3.04 -43.68 41.70
N CYS A 594 2.38 -43.14 42.69
CA CYS A 594 2.11 -41.70 42.75
C CYS A 594 3.35 -40.83 43.04
N ASN A 595 4.50 -41.43 43.33
CA ASN A 595 5.77 -40.74 43.51
C ASN A 595 6.58 -40.66 42.22
N ASP A 596 6.31 -41.56 41.26
CA ASP A 596 6.80 -41.41 39.89
C ASP A 596 5.92 -40.42 39.13
N LYS A 597 6.46 -39.20 38.97
CA LYS A 597 5.71 -38.12 38.35
C LYS A 597 5.25 -38.46 36.93
N ALA A 598 6.07 -39.10 36.13
CA ALA A 598 5.75 -39.42 34.73
C ALA A 598 4.60 -40.41 34.61
N SER A 599 4.64 -41.50 35.40
CA SER A 599 3.57 -42.52 35.45
C SER A 599 2.29 -41.97 36.03
N PHE A 600 2.37 -41.10 37.03
CA PHE A 600 1.20 -40.50 37.65
C PHE A 600 0.56 -39.44 36.73
N ASP A 601 1.36 -38.60 36.01
CA ASP A 601 0.84 -37.64 35.04
C ASP A 601 0.17 -38.35 33.86
N LYS A 602 0.75 -39.44 33.36
CA LYS A 602 0.14 -40.26 32.32
C LYS A 602 -1.20 -40.81 32.79
N PHE A 603 -1.27 -41.39 33.99
CA PHE A 603 -2.52 -41.87 34.55
C PHE A 603 -3.59 -40.78 34.66
N ARG A 604 -3.21 -39.57 35.10
CA ARG A 604 -4.10 -38.41 35.19
C ARG A 604 -4.62 -37.96 33.81
N ILE A 605 -3.75 -37.92 32.82
CA ILE A 605 -4.10 -37.56 31.45
C ILE A 605 -5.06 -38.57 30.83
N ASP A 606 -4.73 -39.88 30.93
CA ASP A 606 -5.54 -40.97 30.37
C ASP A 606 -6.94 -41.05 31.01
N ASN A 607 -7.08 -40.55 32.25
CA ASN A 607 -8.33 -40.60 33.02
C ASN A 607 -8.93 -39.21 33.32
N ALA A 608 -8.61 -38.22 32.55
CA ALA A 608 -9.04 -36.82 32.80
C ALA A 608 -10.57 -36.63 32.80
N SER A 609 -11.31 -37.51 32.17
CA SER A 609 -12.79 -37.53 32.17
C SER A 609 -13.41 -37.89 33.54
N CYS A 610 -12.63 -38.59 34.40
CA CYS A 610 -13.05 -38.96 35.74
C CYS A 610 -12.51 -37.99 36.81
N ILE A 611 -11.52 -37.18 36.48
CA ILE A 611 -10.85 -36.28 37.44
C ILE A 611 -11.53 -34.90 37.39
N PHE A 612 -11.90 -34.42 38.59
CA PHE A 612 -12.63 -33.17 38.72
C PHE A 612 -12.17 -32.31 39.88
N ARG A 613 -12.58 -31.05 39.86
CA ARG A 613 -12.65 -30.16 41.02
C ARG A 613 -14.04 -29.55 41.13
N THR A 614 -14.36 -29.01 42.30
CA THR A 614 -15.55 -28.15 42.44
C THR A 614 -15.19 -26.67 42.34
N ALA A 615 -16.13 -25.87 41.93
CA ALA A 615 -16.04 -24.41 41.84
C ALA A 615 -17.31 -23.75 42.36
N VAL A 616 -17.16 -22.66 43.10
CA VAL A 616 -18.28 -21.86 43.57
C VAL A 616 -18.98 -21.21 42.37
N ASP A 617 -20.31 -21.39 42.34
CA ASP A 617 -21.19 -20.73 41.38
C ASP A 617 -22.46 -20.30 42.12
N ASP A 618 -22.65 -18.98 42.26
CA ASP A 618 -23.76 -18.38 43.01
C ASP A 618 -25.14 -18.82 42.47
N ALA A 619 -25.21 -19.12 41.17
CA ALA A 619 -26.44 -19.54 40.52
C ALA A 619 -26.94 -20.91 41.03
N VAL A 620 -26.04 -21.76 41.56
CA VAL A 620 -26.33 -23.12 42.04
C VAL A 620 -26.07 -23.28 43.51
N ALA A 621 -25.67 -22.25 44.24
CA ALA A 621 -25.34 -22.27 45.66
C ALA A 621 -26.46 -22.82 46.57
N ASN A 622 -27.73 -22.70 46.14
CA ASN A 622 -28.93 -23.14 46.85
C ASN A 622 -29.27 -24.62 46.61
N THR A 623 -28.49 -25.37 45.81
CA THR A 623 -28.72 -26.83 45.67
C THR A 623 -28.44 -27.59 46.93
N PRO A 624 -29.14 -28.73 47.22
CA PRO A 624 -28.92 -29.50 48.45
C PRO A 624 -27.46 -29.96 48.62
N LYS A 625 -26.94 -29.85 49.86
CA LYS A 625 -25.58 -30.22 50.24
C LYS A 625 -25.54 -31.63 50.87
N ASP A 626 -26.10 -32.61 50.17
CA ASP A 626 -26.29 -33.98 50.61
C ASP A 626 -25.26 -34.98 50.06
N GLY A 627 -24.23 -34.47 49.37
CA GLY A 627 -23.19 -35.31 48.80
C GLY A 627 -23.52 -35.94 47.45
N LEU A 628 -24.74 -35.78 46.95
CA LEU A 628 -25.19 -36.36 45.67
C LEU A 628 -24.88 -35.44 44.52
N VAL A 629 -24.41 -36.00 43.41
CA VAL A 629 -24.21 -35.25 42.14
C VAL A 629 -25.54 -35.06 41.43
N ARG A 630 -25.79 -33.86 40.94
CA ARG A 630 -27.03 -33.52 40.20
C ARG A 630 -26.71 -32.96 38.84
N ARG A 631 -27.50 -33.28 37.82
CA ARG A 631 -27.44 -32.66 36.50
C ARG A 631 -28.48 -31.54 36.45
N ILE A 632 -28.05 -30.37 36.02
CA ILE A 632 -28.95 -29.24 35.75
C ILE A 632 -28.71 -28.74 34.31
N THR A 633 -29.75 -28.14 33.76
CA THR A 633 -29.63 -27.44 32.46
C THR A 633 -29.76 -25.94 32.71
N THR A 634 -28.75 -25.18 32.26
CA THR A 634 -28.78 -23.71 32.38
C THR A 634 -29.82 -23.11 31.47
N ALA A 635 -30.19 -21.82 31.66
CA ALA A 635 -31.11 -21.11 30.82
C ALA A 635 -30.66 -21.04 29.33
N GLN A 636 -29.37 -21.23 29.10
CA GLN A 636 -28.72 -21.27 27.76
C GLN A 636 -28.66 -22.70 27.19
N GLY A 637 -29.29 -23.69 27.82
CA GLY A 637 -29.32 -25.07 27.36
C GLY A 637 -28.05 -25.90 27.67
N LEU A 638 -27.06 -25.35 28.39
CA LEU A 638 -25.84 -26.05 28.76
C LEU A 638 -26.11 -27.00 29.95
N GLN A 639 -25.64 -28.24 29.88
CA GLN A 639 -25.69 -29.19 30.98
C GLN A 639 -24.49 -29.01 31.91
N LYS A 640 -24.80 -28.86 33.20
CA LYS A 640 -23.82 -28.76 34.27
C LYS A 640 -24.05 -29.85 35.33
N TYR A 641 -22.99 -30.29 36.00
CA TYR A 641 -23.06 -31.18 37.13
C TYR A 641 -22.78 -30.43 38.43
N ILE A 642 -23.59 -30.60 39.44
CA ILE A 642 -23.52 -29.88 40.70
C ILE A 642 -23.29 -30.85 41.83
N LEU A 643 -22.37 -30.51 42.72
CA LEU A 643 -22.10 -31.27 43.94
C LEU A 643 -22.03 -30.31 45.13
N ASN A 644 -22.94 -30.50 46.13
CA ASN A 644 -23.01 -29.66 47.32
C ASN A 644 -23.10 -28.13 47.07
N GLY A 645 -23.79 -27.73 46.04
CA GLY A 645 -23.94 -26.32 45.70
C GLY A 645 -22.76 -25.71 44.89
N GLU A 646 -21.88 -26.54 44.41
CA GLU A 646 -20.73 -26.13 43.60
C GLU A 646 -20.73 -26.81 42.23
N ASP A 647 -20.25 -26.14 41.20
CA ASP A 647 -20.09 -26.70 39.87
C ASP A 647 -18.98 -27.78 39.85
N VAL A 648 -19.27 -28.92 39.22
CA VAL A 648 -18.29 -29.99 38.97
C VAL A 648 -17.61 -29.79 37.66
N LEU A 649 -16.33 -29.46 37.67
CA LEU A 649 -15.51 -29.21 36.51
C LEU A 649 -14.57 -30.38 36.26
N PHE A 650 -14.78 -31.12 35.16
CA PHE A 650 -13.92 -32.25 34.78
C PHE A 650 -12.67 -31.75 34.06
N ALA A 651 -11.52 -32.37 34.32
CA ALA A 651 -10.24 -32.00 33.69
C ALA A 651 -10.27 -32.16 32.18
N SER A 652 -10.96 -33.16 31.67
CA SER A 652 -11.11 -33.41 30.22
C SER A 652 -11.70 -32.21 29.46
N SER A 653 -12.54 -31.38 30.09
CA SER A 653 -13.14 -30.22 29.46
C SER A 653 -12.11 -29.11 29.12
N TYR A 654 -10.95 -29.14 29.77
CA TYR A 654 -9.88 -28.15 29.60
C TYR A 654 -8.65 -28.75 28.90
N MET A 655 -8.75 -29.98 28.40
CA MET A 655 -7.73 -30.61 27.58
C MET A 655 -8.03 -30.42 26.10
N LYS A 656 -7.01 -30.34 25.30
CA LYS A 656 -7.13 -30.20 23.84
C LYS A 656 -6.23 -31.22 23.13
N PRO A 657 -6.61 -31.71 21.95
CA PRO A 657 -5.74 -32.53 21.12
C PRO A 657 -4.60 -31.67 20.58
N ILE A 658 -3.37 -32.09 20.83
CA ILE A 658 -2.15 -31.55 20.23
C ILE A 658 -1.40 -32.75 19.65
N GLU A 659 -1.08 -32.71 18.37
CA GLU A 659 -0.42 -33.80 17.64
C GLU A 659 -1.08 -35.17 17.89
N GLU A 660 -2.42 -35.22 17.78
CA GLU A 660 -3.25 -36.43 18.01
C GLU A 660 -3.34 -36.92 19.46
N HIS A 661 -2.66 -36.29 20.42
CA HIS A 661 -2.71 -36.63 21.82
C HIS A 661 -3.51 -35.61 22.65
N LEU A 662 -4.40 -36.08 23.50
CA LEU A 662 -5.11 -35.21 24.44
C LEU A 662 -4.14 -34.76 25.54
N MET A 663 -3.90 -33.45 25.64
CA MET A 663 -2.93 -32.89 26.57
C MET A 663 -3.52 -31.76 27.44
N PRO A 664 -3.00 -31.58 28.67
CA PRO A 664 -3.22 -30.36 29.42
C PRO A 664 -2.74 -29.16 28.65
N VAL A 665 -3.58 -28.13 28.57
CA VAL A 665 -3.26 -26.91 27.85
C VAL A 665 -3.61 -25.68 28.66
N GLN A 666 -2.86 -24.62 28.42
CA GLN A 666 -3.18 -23.28 28.90
C GLN A 666 -3.35 -22.32 27.72
N PRO A 667 -4.19 -21.28 27.83
CA PRO A 667 -4.25 -20.24 26.82
C PRO A 667 -2.91 -19.54 26.71
N LYS A 668 -2.48 -19.28 25.46
CA LYS A 668 -1.26 -18.53 25.20
C LYS A 668 -1.52 -17.04 25.42
N GLY A 669 -0.73 -16.42 26.29
CA GLY A 669 -0.82 -15.00 26.61
C GLY A 669 -0.12 -14.13 25.57
N ASP A 670 0.23 -12.91 25.97
CA ASP A 670 0.81 -11.84 25.15
C ASP A 670 2.34 -11.88 25.08
N ILE A 671 2.99 -12.90 25.62
CA ILE A 671 4.45 -13.10 25.53
C ILE A 671 4.74 -14.40 24.79
N TRP A 672 5.30 -14.31 23.59
CA TRP A 672 5.62 -15.44 22.74
C TRP A 672 7.12 -15.69 22.67
N THR A 673 7.57 -16.81 23.22
CA THR A 673 8.99 -17.18 23.29
C THR A 673 9.36 -18.34 22.39
N ASP A 674 8.39 -18.97 21.74
CA ASP A 674 8.50 -20.21 20.97
C ASP A 674 8.52 -20.00 19.45
N ILE A 675 8.59 -18.73 19.00
CA ILE A 675 8.79 -18.40 17.60
C ILE A 675 10.29 -18.45 17.29
N GLY A 676 10.71 -19.53 16.62
CA GLY A 676 12.11 -19.69 16.21
C GLY A 676 12.39 -18.94 14.91
N ILE A 677 13.57 -18.31 14.84
CA ILE A 677 14.08 -17.68 13.62
C ILE A 677 15.07 -18.56 12.85
N ASN A 678 15.22 -19.81 13.25
CA ASN A 678 16.13 -20.74 12.58
C ASN A 678 15.52 -21.18 11.23
N ASN A 679 16.36 -21.26 10.20
CA ASN A 679 16.00 -21.66 8.82
C ASN A 679 15.02 -20.74 8.06
N VAL A 680 14.75 -19.53 8.54
CA VAL A 680 13.87 -18.57 7.85
C VAL A 680 14.33 -18.32 6.40
N HIS A 681 15.65 -18.41 6.14
CA HIS A 681 16.22 -18.21 4.80
C HIS A 681 15.70 -19.20 3.74
N ASN A 682 15.37 -20.44 4.13
CA ASN A 682 14.90 -21.48 3.22
C ASN A 682 13.39 -21.50 3.02
N GLU A 683 12.62 -20.73 3.80
CA GLU A 683 11.17 -20.72 3.70
C GLU A 683 10.68 -20.15 2.36
N GLY A 684 9.92 -20.93 1.60
CA GLY A 684 9.33 -20.53 0.33
C GLY A 684 10.31 -20.32 -0.84
N GLY A 685 11.55 -20.85 -0.75
CA GLY A 685 12.51 -20.84 -1.86
C GLY A 685 12.95 -19.45 -2.33
N VAL A 686 12.88 -18.43 -1.46
CA VAL A 686 13.29 -17.05 -1.78
C VAL A 686 14.29 -16.58 -0.74
N GLN A 687 15.48 -16.25 -1.19
CA GLN A 687 16.52 -15.73 -0.31
C GLN A 687 16.33 -14.23 -0.06
N LEU A 688 16.44 -13.83 1.22
CA LEU A 688 16.45 -12.44 1.66
C LEU A 688 17.53 -12.29 2.72
N PRO A 689 18.46 -11.36 2.55
CA PRO A 689 19.56 -11.19 3.50
C PRO A 689 19.08 -10.69 4.87
N ASN A 690 18.04 -9.85 4.92
CA ASN A 690 17.51 -9.26 6.12
C ASN A 690 15.98 -9.16 6.08
N GLY A 691 15.33 -8.95 7.24
CA GLY A 691 13.93 -8.59 7.34
C GLY A 691 12.90 -9.70 7.19
N LYS A 692 13.29 -10.95 6.88
CA LYS A 692 12.36 -12.05 6.70
C LYS A 692 11.77 -12.53 8.02
N LYS A 693 10.46 -12.53 8.15
CA LYS A 693 9.75 -13.05 9.32
C LYS A 693 9.45 -14.54 9.20
N PRO A 694 9.42 -15.30 10.32
CA PRO A 694 9.04 -16.70 10.28
C PRO A 694 7.58 -16.90 9.86
N VAL A 695 7.32 -17.84 8.98
CA VAL A 695 5.96 -18.21 8.54
C VAL A 695 5.09 -18.61 9.72
N LYS A 696 5.65 -19.39 10.68
CA LYS A 696 4.97 -19.82 11.91
C LYS A 696 4.34 -18.67 12.71
N LEU A 697 4.93 -17.47 12.67
CA LEU A 697 4.36 -16.28 13.33
C LEU A 697 3.01 -15.93 12.72
N PHE A 698 2.98 -15.83 11.39
CA PHE A 698 1.77 -15.44 10.66
C PHE A 698 0.73 -16.54 10.62
N GLU A 699 1.11 -17.82 10.55
CA GLU A 699 0.18 -18.95 10.72
C GLU A 699 -0.57 -18.87 12.06
N ARG A 700 0.16 -18.50 13.14
CA ARG A 700 -0.45 -18.30 14.45
C ARG A 700 -1.40 -17.11 14.47
N LEU A 701 -1.03 -15.99 13.89
CA LEU A 701 -1.88 -14.79 13.79
C LEU A 701 -3.12 -15.06 12.96
N ILE A 702 -2.99 -15.70 11.80
CA ILE A 702 -4.13 -16.09 10.95
C ILE A 702 -5.08 -16.98 11.75
N LYS A 703 -4.57 -18.04 12.38
CA LYS A 703 -5.39 -18.95 13.20
C LYS A 703 -6.10 -18.24 14.35
N MET A 704 -5.48 -17.24 14.96
CA MET A 704 -6.01 -16.50 16.10
C MET A 704 -7.07 -15.46 15.69
N LEU A 705 -6.85 -14.77 14.57
CA LEU A 705 -7.55 -13.53 14.22
C LEU A 705 -8.57 -13.69 13.10
N SER A 706 -8.65 -14.84 12.44
CA SER A 706 -9.56 -15.09 11.31
C SER A 706 -10.30 -16.41 11.42
N ASN A 707 -11.31 -16.59 10.60
CA ASN A 707 -12.11 -17.81 10.46
C ASN A 707 -11.92 -18.42 9.07
N ASP A 708 -12.31 -19.69 8.91
CA ASP A 708 -12.30 -20.37 7.62
C ASP A 708 -13.03 -19.57 6.54
N GLY A 709 -12.41 -19.46 5.37
CA GLY A 709 -12.97 -18.73 4.23
C GLY A 709 -12.76 -17.22 4.26
N ASP A 710 -12.20 -16.67 5.33
CA ASP A 710 -11.95 -15.24 5.44
C ASP A 710 -10.91 -14.75 4.42
N TYR A 711 -11.07 -13.49 3.98
CA TYR A 711 -10.04 -12.75 3.27
C TYR A 711 -9.02 -12.19 4.25
N ILE A 712 -7.74 -12.50 4.02
CA ILE A 712 -6.59 -11.93 4.74
C ILE A 712 -5.95 -10.86 3.86
N LEU A 713 -5.86 -9.64 4.37
CA LEU A 713 -5.26 -8.50 3.67
C LEU A 713 -3.89 -8.18 4.25
N ASP A 714 -2.89 -8.13 3.36
CA ASP A 714 -1.54 -7.65 3.66
C ASP A 714 -1.20 -6.43 2.81
N ILE A 715 -1.12 -5.26 3.46
CA ILE A 715 -0.89 -3.97 2.78
C ILE A 715 0.59 -3.63 2.60
N PHE A 716 1.50 -4.42 3.16
CA PHE A 716 2.96 -4.32 3.01
C PHE A 716 3.56 -5.72 2.81
N ALA A 717 3.18 -6.37 1.71
CA ALA A 717 3.44 -7.79 1.50
C ALA A 717 4.93 -8.19 1.52
N GLY A 718 5.81 -7.28 1.11
CA GLY A 718 7.22 -7.58 1.03
C GLY A 718 7.48 -8.89 0.29
N SER A 719 8.11 -9.83 0.94
CA SER A 719 8.40 -11.15 0.37
C SER A 719 7.22 -12.15 0.42
N ALA A 720 5.99 -11.70 0.66
CA ALA A 720 4.78 -12.54 0.73
C ALA A 720 4.81 -13.64 1.81
N THR A 721 5.34 -13.34 2.99
CA THR A 721 5.36 -14.33 4.09
C THR A 721 3.94 -14.65 4.58
N ILE A 722 3.05 -13.66 4.57
CA ILE A 722 1.65 -13.85 4.97
C ILE A 722 0.89 -14.69 3.94
N VAL A 723 1.14 -14.47 2.63
CA VAL A 723 0.61 -15.33 1.56
C VAL A 723 1.05 -16.79 1.76
N HIS A 724 2.34 -17.00 2.06
CA HIS A 724 2.86 -18.33 2.37
C HIS A 724 2.13 -18.96 3.58
N ALA A 725 1.91 -18.19 4.64
CA ALA A 725 1.17 -18.68 5.82
C ALA A 725 -0.30 -19.01 5.48
N CYS A 726 -0.96 -18.23 4.63
CA CYS A 726 -2.31 -18.53 4.14
C CYS A 726 -2.34 -19.85 3.34
N LEU A 727 -1.37 -20.06 2.44
CA LEU A 727 -1.26 -21.27 1.62
C LEU A 727 -1.00 -22.53 2.46
N ASN A 728 -0.21 -22.42 3.54
CA ASN A 728 0.03 -23.51 4.47
C ASN A 728 -1.14 -23.81 5.39
N SER A 729 -2.06 -22.86 5.55
CA SER A 729 -3.23 -23.05 6.41
C SER A 729 -4.12 -24.19 5.87
N LYS A 730 -4.59 -25.06 6.77
CA LYS A 730 -5.59 -26.07 6.40
C LYS A 730 -6.96 -25.46 6.12
N SER A 731 -7.13 -24.21 6.44
CA SER A 731 -8.33 -23.40 6.22
C SER A 731 -8.33 -22.82 4.80
N SER A 732 -9.51 -22.67 4.20
CA SER A 732 -9.67 -22.14 2.84
C SER A 732 -9.60 -20.60 2.79
N HIS A 733 -8.60 -20.00 3.44
CA HIS A 733 -8.43 -18.55 3.42
C HIS A 733 -8.16 -18.04 2.02
N LYS A 734 -8.75 -16.88 1.72
CA LYS A 734 -8.39 -16.08 0.55
C LYS A 734 -7.43 -14.96 0.97
N TYR A 735 -6.52 -14.57 0.09
CA TYR A 735 -5.53 -13.55 0.43
C TYR A 735 -5.50 -12.42 -0.60
N ILE A 736 -5.23 -11.20 -0.10
CA ILE A 736 -4.95 -10.01 -0.92
C ILE A 736 -3.63 -9.44 -0.38
N ALA A 737 -2.64 -9.26 -1.26
CA ALA A 737 -1.33 -8.79 -0.86
C ALA A 737 -0.82 -7.70 -1.81
N ILE A 738 -0.30 -6.60 -1.25
CA ILE A 738 0.07 -5.40 -2.00
C ILE A 738 1.56 -5.14 -1.85
N GLN A 739 2.27 -4.97 -2.97
CA GLN A 739 3.70 -4.63 -3.02
C GLN A 739 3.96 -3.60 -4.11
N SER A 740 4.65 -2.52 -3.75
CA SER A 740 4.83 -1.37 -4.64
C SER A 740 5.94 -1.57 -5.68
N ASP A 741 7.14 -2.00 -5.26
CA ASP A 741 8.27 -2.16 -6.16
C ASP A 741 8.04 -3.28 -7.18
N TYR A 742 8.15 -2.95 -8.47
CA TYR A 742 7.86 -3.89 -9.55
C TYR A 742 8.88 -5.03 -9.65
N SER A 743 10.15 -4.73 -9.51
CA SER A 743 11.21 -5.75 -9.55
C SER A 743 11.11 -6.70 -8.36
N TYR A 744 10.97 -6.13 -7.17
CA TYR A 744 10.79 -6.91 -5.94
C TYR A 744 9.51 -7.74 -5.96
N PHE A 745 8.41 -7.19 -6.49
CA PHE A 745 7.15 -7.92 -6.67
C PHE A 745 7.36 -9.18 -7.50
N ASN A 746 7.99 -9.08 -8.67
CA ASN A 746 8.21 -10.23 -9.56
C ASN A 746 9.22 -11.23 -8.99
N GLU A 747 10.36 -10.74 -8.46
CA GLU A 747 11.46 -11.60 -8.03
C GLU A 747 11.24 -12.25 -6.66
N LYS A 748 10.43 -11.62 -5.81
CA LYS A 748 10.24 -12.08 -4.43
C LYS A 748 8.80 -12.42 -4.12
N THR A 749 7.86 -11.48 -4.29
CA THR A 749 6.46 -11.64 -3.87
C THR A 749 5.75 -12.71 -4.70
N LEU A 750 5.73 -12.54 -6.02
CA LEU A 750 5.10 -13.47 -6.97
C LEU A 750 5.81 -14.82 -6.95
N ARG A 751 7.14 -14.83 -7.08
CA ARG A 751 7.97 -16.03 -7.07
C ARG A 751 7.75 -16.88 -5.82
N ARG A 752 7.64 -16.27 -4.63
CA ARG A 752 7.39 -17.03 -3.40
C ARG A 752 6.02 -17.68 -3.41
N ALA A 753 4.98 -16.99 -3.90
CA ALA A 753 3.65 -17.58 -4.02
C ALA A 753 3.66 -18.81 -4.95
N GLU A 754 4.28 -18.69 -6.14
CA GLU A 754 4.44 -19.80 -7.09
C GLU A 754 5.23 -20.96 -6.48
N ASN A 755 6.34 -20.67 -5.82
CA ASN A 755 7.18 -21.69 -5.20
C ASN A 755 6.44 -22.50 -4.14
N VAL A 756 5.70 -21.82 -3.24
CA VAL A 756 4.95 -22.47 -2.16
C VAL A 756 3.80 -23.32 -2.71
N ILE A 757 3.17 -22.87 -3.79
CA ILE A 757 2.12 -23.64 -4.48
C ILE A 757 2.70 -24.94 -5.07
N TYR A 758 3.90 -24.86 -5.66
CA TYR A 758 4.52 -26.03 -6.28
C TYR A 758 5.13 -27.01 -5.27
N SER A 759 5.74 -26.50 -4.19
CA SER A 759 6.44 -27.35 -3.21
C SER A 759 6.36 -26.77 -1.80
N SER A 760 6.00 -27.61 -0.83
CA SER A 760 6.01 -27.26 0.59
C SER A 760 7.42 -27.10 1.18
N GLU A 761 8.44 -27.69 0.56
CA GLU A 761 9.81 -27.75 1.08
C GLU A 761 10.84 -27.29 0.06
N TRP A 762 11.72 -26.37 0.48
CA TRP A 762 12.76 -25.77 -0.35
C TRP A 762 14.13 -25.85 0.33
N LYS A 763 15.17 -26.08 -0.47
CA LYS A 763 16.55 -26.03 -0.01
C LYS A 763 17.43 -25.40 -1.10
N LEU A 764 18.14 -24.33 -0.77
CA LEU A 764 19.03 -23.61 -1.70
C LEU A 764 18.32 -23.31 -3.04
N ASP A 765 17.15 -22.69 -3.00
CA ASP A 765 16.33 -22.30 -4.15
C ASP A 765 15.84 -23.47 -5.06
N LYS A 766 15.97 -24.73 -4.59
CA LYS A 766 15.44 -25.91 -5.28
C LYS A 766 14.33 -26.57 -4.45
N PRO A 767 13.27 -27.08 -5.11
CA PRO A 767 12.22 -27.82 -4.43
C PRO A 767 12.74 -29.17 -3.93
N VAL A 768 12.46 -29.50 -2.68
CA VAL A 768 12.80 -30.79 -2.08
C VAL A 768 11.68 -31.81 -2.30
N SER A 769 10.45 -31.37 -2.22
CA SER A 769 9.26 -32.15 -2.54
C SER A 769 8.52 -31.52 -3.74
N ARG A 770 7.73 -32.33 -4.45
CA ARG A 770 6.83 -31.86 -5.52
C ARG A 770 5.37 -32.06 -5.11
N LYS A 771 5.12 -32.07 -3.80
CA LYS A 771 3.78 -32.13 -3.21
C LYS A 771 3.28 -30.69 -3.06
N GLY A 772 2.59 -30.21 -4.07
CA GLY A 772 2.07 -28.87 -4.16
C GLY A 772 0.64 -28.75 -3.66
N ILE A 773 0.06 -27.59 -3.89
CA ILE A 773 -1.29 -27.20 -3.53
C ILE A 773 -2.04 -26.77 -4.77
N SER A 774 -3.25 -27.32 -5.02
CA SER A 774 -4.13 -26.87 -6.11
C SER A 774 -4.56 -25.43 -5.87
N GLN A 775 -4.17 -24.52 -6.75
CA GLN A 775 -4.40 -23.07 -6.58
C GLN A 775 -4.66 -22.37 -7.92
N CYS A 776 -5.46 -21.30 -7.81
CA CYS A 776 -5.54 -20.23 -8.78
C CYS A 776 -5.45 -18.89 -8.06
N PHE A 777 -4.59 -18.00 -8.51
CA PHE A 777 -4.58 -16.63 -8.06
C PHE A 777 -4.38 -15.65 -9.22
N LYS A 778 -4.94 -14.46 -9.05
CA LYS A 778 -4.81 -13.34 -9.98
C LYS A 778 -3.73 -12.40 -9.48
N TYR A 779 -2.96 -11.81 -10.39
CA TYR A 779 -2.12 -10.68 -10.04
C TYR A 779 -2.34 -9.54 -11.03
N ILE A 780 -2.36 -8.31 -10.47
CA ILE A 780 -2.60 -7.10 -11.25
C ILE A 780 -1.50 -6.07 -10.98
N ARG A 781 -1.24 -5.25 -11.98
CA ARG A 781 -0.41 -4.06 -11.88
C ARG A 781 -1.25 -2.82 -12.11
N LEU A 782 -1.09 -1.79 -11.27
CA LEU A 782 -1.77 -0.52 -11.41
C LEU A 782 -0.85 0.56 -12.00
N GLU A 783 -1.47 1.51 -12.71
CA GLU A 783 -0.86 2.80 -13.04
C GLU A 783 -0.30 3.45 -11.77
N GLN A 784 0.92 3.97 -11.80
CA GLN A 784 1.50 4.71 -10.69
C GLN A 784 1.07 6.19 -10.72
N TYR A 785 1.23 6.91 -9.60
CA TYR A 785 0.93 8.34 -9.53
C TYR A 785 1.79 9.14 -10.52
N GLU A 786 3.06 8.78 -10.61
CA GLU A 786 4.02 9.37 -11.53
C GLU A 786 3.65 9.12 -13.00
N ASP A 787 3.12 7.93 -13.31
CA ASP A 787 2.62 7.62 -14.66
C ASP A 787 1.45 8.54 -15.02
N THR A 788 0.52 8.79 -14.07
CA THR A 788 -0.58 9.74 -14.26
C THR A 788 -0.03 11.13 -14.62
N LEU A 789 0.95 11.63 -13.86
CA LEU A 789 1.59 12.93 -14.12
C LEU A 789 2.31 12.97 -15.47
N ASN A 790 3.01 11.90 -15.83
CA ASN A 790 3.78 11.80 -17.07
C ASN A 790 2.91 11.74 -18.33
N ASN A 791 1.66 11.33 -18.21
CA ASN A 791 0.70 11.29 -19.31
C ASN A 791 -0.02 12.63 -19.54
N LEU A 792 0.13 13.63 -18.66
CA LEU A 792 -0.45 14.94 -18.84
C LEU A 792 0.28 15.74 -19.92
N GLN A 793 -0.48 16.28 -20.85
CA GLN A 793 0.01 17.14 -21.94
C GLN A 793 -0.80 18.45 -21.98
N PRO A 794 -0.54 19.41 -21.08
CA PRO A 794 -1.25 20.68 -21.06
C PRO A 794 -1.17 21.39 -22.42
N LYS A 795 -2.28 21.93 -22.87
CA LYS A 795 -2.33 22.66 -24.14
C LYS A 795 -1.52 23.95 -24.04
N ASN A 796 -0.67 24.19 -25.04
CA ASN A 796 0.15 25.41 -25.15
C ASN A 796 -0.66 26.60 -25.64
N GLN A 797 -1.79 26.95 -25.04
CA GLN A 797 -2.49 28.19 -25.31
C GLN A 797 -1.83 29.31 -24.50
N ARG A 798 -1.34 30.33 -25.19
CA ARG A 798 -0.76 31.52 -24.56
C ARG A 798 -1.86 32.41 -24.04
N LEU A 799 -1.78 32.79 -22.77
CA LEU A 799 -2.71 33.73 -22.14
C LEU A 799 -2.18 35.15 -22.29
N ASP A 800 -3.03 36.04 -22.73
CA ASP A 800 -2.74 37.47 -22.90
C ASP A 800 -3.39 38.26 -21.75
N PHE A 801 -2.56 38.67 -20.78
CA PHE A 801 -3.01 39.46 -19.63
C PHE A 801 -3.05 40.96 -19.83
N ASP A 802 -2.72 41.48 -21.07
CA ASP A 802 -2.49 42.91 -21.30
C ASP A 802 -3.71 43.64 -21.87
N ASN A 803 -4.87 42.99 -22.01
CA ASN A 803 -6.04 43.57 -22.68
C ASN A 803 -6.85 44.55 -21.80
N GLU A 804 -6.93 45.82 -22.25
CA GLU A 804 -7.68 46.92 -21.59
C GLU A 804 -9.22 46.75 -21.59
N ASN A 805 -9.79 45.71 -22.23
CA ASN A 805 -11.24 45.60 -22.52
C ASN A 805 -12.01 44.58 -21.66
N GLY A 806 -11.60 44.35 -20.42
CA GLY A 806 -12.31 43.44 -19.51
C GLY A 806 -12.10 41.95 -19.79
N LYS A 807 -11.43 41.54 -20.85
CA LYS A 807 -11.03 40.15 -21.10
C LYS A 807 -9.97 39.66 -20.13
N GLY A 808 -9.11 40.56 -19.63
CA GLY A 808 -8.05 40.24 -18.68
C GLY A 808 -8.52 39.70 -17.35
N ASP A 809 -9.71 40.12 -16.88
CA ASP A 809 -10.27 39.58 -15.60
C ASP A 809 -10.78 38.15 -15.77
N PHE A 810 -11.30 37.79 -16.95
CA PHE A 810 -11.70 36.41 -17.25
C PHE A 810 -10.46 35.50 -17.39
N GLU A 811 -9.45 35.98 -18.12
CA GLU A 811 -8.18 35.25 -18.29
C GLU A 811 -7.46 35.04 -16.97
N GLU A 812 -7.43 36.04 -16.09
CA GLU A 812 -6.88 35.94 -14.75
C GLU A 812 -7.67 34.90 -13.91
N THR A 813 -9.00 34.95 -13.92
CA THR A 813 -9.84 34.00 -13.18
C THR A 813 -9.66 32.57 -13.70
N TYR A 814 -9.59 32.41 -15.02
CA TYR A 814 -9.31 31.12 -15.64
C TYR A 814 -7.95 30.60 -15.23
N PHE A 815 -6.89 31.42 -15.33
CA PHE A 815 -5.52 31.07 -14.94
C PHE A 815 -5.43 30.66 -13.46
N LEU A 816 -6.03 31.46 -12.56
CA LEU A 816 -5.94 31.21 -11.12
C LEU A 816 -6.73 30.01 -10.62
N ARG A 817 -7.78 29.58 -11.33
CA ARG A 817 -8.75 28.60 -10.79
C ARG A 817 -9.00 27.38 -11.63
N TYR A 818 -8.89 27.48 -12.97
CA TYR A 818 -9.43 26.46 -13.87
C TYR A 818 -8.45 25.94 -14.91
N MET A 819 -7.29 26.57 -15.04
CA MET A 819 -6.33 26.29 -16.12
C MET A 819 -5.95 24.81 -16.17
N LEU A 820 -5.47 24.26 -15.04
CA LEU A 820 -5.00 22.88 -15.00
C LEU A 820 -6.12 21.88 -15.29
N ASP A 821 -7.26 22.03 -14.66
CA ASP A 821 -8.39 21.12 -14.88
C ASP A 821 -8.91 21.13 -16.31
N THR A 822 -8.94 22.30 -16.93
CA THR A 822 -9.48 22.46 -18.30
C THR A 822 -8.51 21.93 -19.34
N GLU A 823 -7.22 22.26 -19.20
CA GLU A 823 -6.22 21.90 -20.19
C GLU A 823 -5.84 20.43 -20.18
N THR A 824 -5.95 19.76 -19.04
CA THR A 824 -5.60 18.34 -18.87
C THR A 824 -6.80 17.39 -18.90
N LYS A 825 -8.02 17.93 -19.01
CA LYS A 825 -9.27 17.13 -18.95
C LYS A 825 -9.27 15.96 -19.93
N GLY A 826 -8.78 16.16 -21.17
CA GLY A 826 -8.71 15.14 -22.21
C GLY A 826 -7.68 14.05 -21.95
N ASP A 827 -6.63 14.37 -21.18
CA ASP A 827 -5.57 13.42 -20.82
C ASP A 827 -5.99 12.52 -19.64
N LEU A 828 -6.84 13.04 -18.76
CA LEU A 828 -7.36 12.29 -17.61
C LEU A 828 -8.54 11.41 -17.95
N PHE A 829 -9.35 11.82 -18.91
CA PHE A 829 -10.51 11.07 -19.39
C PHE A 829 -10.86 11.48 -20.83
N ASN A 830 -10.93 10.50 -21.74
CA ASN A 830 -11.26 10.72 -23.14
C ASN A 830 -12.29 9.69 -23.62
N LEU A 831 -13.39 10.16 -24.19
CA LEU A 831 -14.43 9.31 -24.76
C LEU A 831 -13.95 8.45 -25.93
N GLU A 832 -12.91 8.88 -26.63
CA GLU A 832 -12.30 8.11 -27.73
C GLU A 832 -11.76 6.75 -27.26
N TRP A 833 -11.31 6.64 -26.00
CA TRP A 833 -10.84 5.37 -25.43
C TRP A 833 -11.90 4.27 -25.46
N PHE A 834 -13.17 4.68 -25.32
CA PHE A 834 -14.29 3.75 -25.29
C PHE A 834 -14.78 3.32 -26.68
N LYS A 835 -14.31 3.94 -27.76
CA LYS A 835 -14.59 3.47 -29.11
C LYS A 835 -13.84 2.16 -29.43
N ASN A 836 -12.63 2.00 -28.88
CA ASN A 836 -11.89 0.75 -28.94
C ASN A 836 -11.17 0.47 -27.61
N PRO A 837 -11.90 -0.02 -26.60
CA PRO A 837 -11.38 -0.21 -25.26
C PRO A 837 -10.26 -1.25 -25.19
N PHE A 838 -10.15 -2.12 -26.20
CA PHE A 838 -9.13 -3.16 -26.28
C PHE A 838 -7.77 -2.67 -26.80
N ALA A 839 -7.67 -1.42 -27.23
CA ALA A 839 -6.43 -0.83 -27.75
C ALA A 839 -5.95 0.38 -26.95
N MET A 840 -6.60 0.67 -25.81
CA MET A 840 -6.16 1.78 -24.98
C MET A 840 -4.77 1.52 -24.40
N SER A 841 -3.90 2.51 -24.48
CA SER A 841 -2.59 2.49 -23.87
C SER A 841 -2.28 3.82 -23.20
N ILE A 842 -1.44 3.76 -22.17
CA ILE A 842 -0.83 4.92 -21.49
C ILE A 842 0.68 4.70 -21.41
N LYS A 843 1.42 5.78 -21.22
CA LYS A 843 2.85 5.68 -20.93
C LYS A 843 3.04 5.34 -19.46
N THR A 844 3.77 4.25 -19.19
CA THR A 844 4.20 3.88 -17.83
C THR A 844 5.72 3.85 -17.76
N THR A 845 6.25 4.11 -16.59
CA THR A 845 7.69 4.04 -16.36
C THR A 845 8.13 2.58 -16.22
N LYS A 846 9.06 2.17 -17.08
CA LYS A 846 9.75 0.88 -17.00
C LYS A 846 11.24 1.12 -17.24
N ASP A 847 12.08 0.65 -16.33
CA ASP A 847 13.54 0.87 -16.38
C ASP A 847 13.90 2.36 -16.60
N ASN A 848 13.14 3.27 -15.94
CA ASN A 848 13.22 4.73 -16.04
C ASN A 848 12.96 5.32 -17.45
N GLU A 849 12.39 4.54 -18.37
CA GLU A 849 11.89 5.01 -19.66
C GLU A 849 10.37 4.95 -19.70
N LEU A 850 9.77 5.92 -20.41
CA LEU A 850 8.33 5.92 -20.68
C LEU A 850 8.03 4.97 -21.83
N VAL A 851 7.31 3.90 -21.56
CA VAL A 851 6.88 2.90 -22.55
C VAL A 851 5.36 2.87 -22.66
N ASP A 852 4.86 2.69 -23.88
CA ASP A 852 3.43 2.51 -24.11
C ASP A 852 2.99 1.17 -23.52
N THR A 853 2.09 1.22 -22.55
CA THR A 853 1.57 0.05 -21.84
C THR A 853 0.08 -0.05 -22.04
N HIS A 854 -0.38 -1.25 -22.40
CA HIS A 854 -1.81 -1.52 -22.58
C HIS A 854 -2.58 -1.38 -21.25
N VAL A 855 -3.76 -0.78 -21.31
CA VAL A 855 -4.69 -0.64 -20.18
C VAL A 855 -5.78 -1.69 -20.31
N ASP A 856 -5.96 -2.51 -19.27
CA ASP A 856 -7.10 -3.41 -19.17
C ASP A 856 -8.34 -2.63 -18.69
N MET A 857 -9.08 -2.06 -19.65
CA MET A 857 -10.29 -1.29 -19.38
C MET A 857 -11.40 -2.15 -18.76
N VAL A 858 -11.45 -3.44 -19.14
CA VAL A 858 -12.46 -4.38 -18.64
C VAL A 858 -12.22 -4.65 -17.16
N GLU A 859 -11.00 -5.02 -16.79
CA GLU A 859 -10.67 -5.31 -15.40
C GLU A 859 -10.73 -4.03 -14.53
N THR A 860 -10.27 -2.89 -15.05
CA THR A 860 -10.42 -1.61 -14.35
C THR A 860 -11.88 -1.33 -14.01
N PHE A 861 -12.80 -1.49 -14.97
CA PHE A 861 -14.23 -1.24 -14.74
C PHE A 861 -14.85 -2.24 -13.75
N ASN A 862 -14.46 -3.51 -13.80
CA ASN A 862 -14.91 -4.52 -12.85
C ASN A 862 -14.61 -4.10 -11.39
N TYR A 863 -13.43 -3.51 -11.13
CA TYR A 863 -13.10 -2.97 -9.81
C TYR A 863 -13.89 -1.71 -9.49
N LEU A 864 -14.04 -0.78 -10.46
CA LEU A 864 -14.73 0.48 -10.25
C LEU A 864 -16.20 0.30 -9.85
N ILE A 865 -16.88 -0.69 -10.41
CA ILE A 865 -18.28 -1.00 -10.06
C ILE A 865 -18.41 -2.07 -8.97
N GLY A 866 -17.28 -2.59 -8.46
CA GLY A 866 -17.28 -3.63 -7.42
C GLY A 866 -17.86 -4.95 -7.86
N LEU A 867 -17.67 -5.35 -9.13
CA LEU A 867 -18.23 -6.57 -9.70
C LEU A 867 -17.48 -7.81 -9.22
N ASN A 868 -18.19 -8.76 -8.64
CA ASN A 868 -17.71 -10.14 -8.48
C ASN A 868 -17.95 -10.86 -9.80
N VAL A 869 -16.90 -11.08 -10.55
CA VAL A 869 -16.98 -11.67 -11.89
C VAL A 869 -17.29 -13.16 -11.79
N GLU A 870 -18.41 -13.56 -12.36
CA GLU A 870 -18.79 -14.96 -12.54
C GLU A 870 -18.25 -15.46 -13.85
N THR A 871 -18.60 -14.85 -14.99
CA THR A 871 -18.09 -15.23 -16.29
C THR A 871 -17.43 -14.06 -17.01
N LEU A 872 -16.33 -14.37 -17.71
CA LEU A 872 -15.63 -13.45 -18.60
C LEU A 872 -15.42 -14.14 -19.94
N ARG A 873 -16.08 -13.67 -20.98
CA ARG A 873 -16.09 -14.35 -22.29
C ARG A 873 -15.77 -13.40 -23.42
N TYR A 874 -15.09 -13.91 -24.43
CA TYR A 874 -14.78 -13.22 -25.70
C TYR A 874 -15.45 -13.98 -26.86
N PRO A 875 -16.77 -13.87 -27.02
CA PRO A 875 -17.56 -14.74 -27.93
C PRO A 875 -17.28 -14.53 -29.40
N LYS A 876 -16.76 -13.36 -29.78
CA LYS A 876 -16.45 -12.97 -31.15
C LYS A 876 -15.40 -11.85 -31.13
N ASP A 877 -14.59 -11.71 -32.19
CA ASP A 877 -13.68 -10.58 -32.36
C ASP A 877 -14.42 -9.24 -32.18
N GLY A 878 -13.85 -8.37 -31.36
CA GLY A 878 -14.40 -7.06 -31.02
C GLY A 878 -15.46 -7.07 -29.91
N TYR A 879 -15.70 -8.18 -29.22
CA TYR A 879 -16.57 -8.24 -28.04
C TYR A 879 -15.86 -8.81 -26.81
N CYS A 880 -16.22 -8.28 -25.65
CA CYS A 880 -15.99 -8.91 -24.35
C CYS A 880 -17.27 -8.80 -23.52
N VAL A 881 -17.68 -9.91 -22.90
CA VAL A 881 -18.90 -10.01 -22.09
C VAL A 881 -18.51 -10.45 -20.69
N VAL A 882 -18.94 -9.68 -19.70
CA VAL A 882 -18.73 -9.98 -18.29
C VAL A 882 -20.08 -10.07 -17.61
N GLU A 883 -20.30 -11.14 -16.87
CA GLU A 883 -21.48 -11.32 -16.04
C GLU A 883 -21.01 -11.52 -14.58
N GLY A 884 -21.77 -10.98 -13.67
CA GLY A 884 -21.46 -11.09 -12.25
C GLY A 884 -22.46 -10.36 -11.39
N THR A 885 -22.11 -10.22 -10.11
CA THR A 885 -22.96 -9.55 -9.12
C THR A 885 -22.14 -8.46 -8.43
N THR A 886 -22.68 -7.23 -8.33
CA THR A 886 -21.98 -6.15 -7.63
C THR A 886 -21.94 -6.44 -6.12
N HIS A 887 -20.85 -6.09 -5.48
CA HIS A 887 -20.73 -6.28 -4.03
C HIS A 887 -21.67 -5.37 -3.25
N ILE A 888 -21.71 -4.09 -3.62
CA ILE A 888 -22.65 -3.11 -3.03
C ILE A 888 -23.95 -3.16 -3.83
N GLY A 889 -25.06 -3.35 -3.17
CA GLY A 889 -26.38 -3.46 -3.80
C GLY A 889 -26.75 -4.87 -4.25
N ASN A 890 -25.82 -5.79 -4.38
CA ASN A 890 -26.02 -7.18 -4.84
C ASN A 890 -26.80 -7.27 -6.17
N GLU A 891 -26.50 -6.35 -7.10
CA GLU A 891 -27.15 -6.25 -8.40
C GLU A 891 -26.55 -7.25 -9.41
N ARG A 892 -27.36 -8.12 -9.98
CA ARG A 892 -26.92 -8.97 -11.08
C ARG A 892 -26.67 -8.13 -12.32
N THR A 893 -25.43 -8.11 -12.78
CA THR A 893 -24.92 -7.13 -13.74
C THR A 893 -24.34 -7.82 -14.98
N LEU A 894 -24.71 -7.28 -16.14
CA LEU A 894 -24.15 -7.63 -17.45
C LEU A 894 -23.34 -6.45 -17.97
N VAL A 895 -22.08 -6.69 -18.33
CA VAL A 895 -21.21 -5.67 -18.94
C VAL A 895 -20.80 -6.14 -20.34
N ILE A 896 -21.11 -5.36 -21.35
CA ILE A 896 -20.76 -5.65 -22.75
C ILE A 896 -19.81 -4.58 -23.26
N TRP A 897 -18.61 -5.01 -23.57
CA TRP A 897 -17.60 -4.23 -24.24
C TRP A 897 -17.55 -4.57 -25.72
N ARG A 898 -17.47 -3.54 -26.56
CA ARG A 898 -17.32 -3.72 -28.00
C ARG A 898 -16.31 -2.76 -28.61
N ASN A 899 -15.68 -3.18 -29.69
CA ASN A 899 -14.94 -2.28 -30.56
C ASN A 899 -15.94 -1.58 -31.51
N CYS A 900 -16.30 -0.33 -31.25
CA CYS A 900 -17.28 0.43 -32.01
C CYS A 900 -16.85 0.71 -33.49
N HIS A 901 -15.57 0.54 -33.82
CA HIS A 901 -15.10 0.61 -35.21
C HIS A 901 -15.41 -0.65 -36.02
N LYS A 902 -15.62 -1.80 -35.34
CA LYS A 902 -15.88 -3.10 -35.95
C LYS A 902 -17.32 -3.54 -35.78
N VAL A 903 -18.00 -3.05 -34.73
CA VAL A 903 -19.30 -3.49 -34.27
C VAL A 903 -20.29 -2.33 -34.27
N SER A 904 -21.23 -2.33 -35.20
CA SER A 904 -22.29 -1.32 -35.32
C SER A 904 -23.38 -1.52 -34.25
N ASN A 905 -24.35 -0.60 -34.18
CA ASN A 905 -25.51 -0.73 -33.31
C ASN A 905 -26.44 -1.88 -33.73
N GLU A 906 -26.53 -2.12 -35.05
CA GLU A 906 -27.26 -3.24 -35.62
C GLU A 906 -26.62 -4.57 -35.22
N ASP A 907 -25.30 -4.70 -35.28
CA ASP A 907 -24.57 -5.88 -34.82
C ASP A 907 -24.77 -6.13 -33.34
N LEU A 908 -24.77 -5.07 -32.52
CA LEU A 908 -25.04 -5.16 -31.09
C LEU A 908 -26.47 -5.66 -30.81
N ASN A 909 -27.48 -5.12 -31.49
CA ASN A 909 -28.87 -5.56 -31.34
C ASN A 909 -29.05 -7.03 -31.78
N GLU A 910 -28.38 -7.43 -32.87
CA GLU A 910 -28.37 -8.84 -33.32
C GLU A 910 -27.67 -9.75 -32.32
N PHE A 911 -26.56 -9.27 -31.69
CA PHE A 911 -25.86 -10.00 -30.67
C PHE A 911 -26.75 -10.26 -29.44
N PHE A 912 -27.44 -9.23 -28.94
CA PHE A 912 -28.41 -9.37 -27.84
C PHE A 912 -29.45 -10.44 -28.16
N ARG A 913 -30.03 -10.38 -29.37
CA ARG A 913 -31.02 -11.37 -29.80
C ARG A 913 -30.47 -12.79 -29.86
N LYS A 914 -29.24 -12.96 -30.36
CA LYS A 914 -28.59 -14.29 -30.50
C LYS A 914 -28.21 -14.89 -29.15
N GLN A 915 -27.80 -14.06 -28.21
CA GLN A 915 -27.47 -14.48 -26.83
C GLN A 915 -28.71 -14.62 -25.95
N ALA A 916 -29.89 -14.28 -26.47
CA ALA A 916 -31.15 -14.21 -25.73
C ALA A 916 -31.11 -13.19 -24.54
N TYR A 917 -30.25 -12.21 -24.59
CA TYR A 917 -30.24 -11.13 -23.60
C TYR A 917 -31.43 -10.20 -23.81
N CYS A 918 -32.11 -9.83 -22.73
CA CYS A 918 -33.24 -8.93 -22.74
C CYS A 918 -33.01 -7.75 -21.77
N THR A 919 -33.17 -6.53 -22.26
CA THR A 919 -32.99 -5.32 -21.45
C THR A 919 -34.24 -4.96 -20.62
N THR A 920 -35.35 -5.61 -20.89
CA THR A 920 -36.67 -5.27 -20.28
C THR A 920 -37.20 -6.34 -19.33
N ASP A 921 -36.54 -7.51 -19.24
CA ASP A 921 -36.89 -8.57 -18.28
C ASP A 921 -36.22 -8.34 -16.89
N SER A 922 -36.25 -9.34 -16.02
CA SER A 922 -35.65 -9.29 -14.67
C SER A 922 -34.39 -10.16 -14.53
N GLU A 923 -33.78 -10.61 -15.65
CA GLU A 923 -32.60 -11.45 -15.57
C GLU A 923 -31.39 -10.69 -15.01
N PHE A 924 -31.18 -9.45 -15.47
CA PHE A 924 -30.16 -8.55 -14.97
C PHE A 924 -30.80 -7.31 -14.35
N ASP A 925 -30.26 -6.86 -13.24
CA ASP A 925 -30.68 -5.60 -12.60
C ASP A 925 -30.06 -4.40 -13.32
N LYS A 926 -28.82 -4.55 -13.83
CA LYS A 926 -28.03 -3.52 -14.50
C LYS A 926 -27.34 -4.08 -15.75
N ILE A 927 -27.30 -3.26 -16.80
CA ILE A 927 -26.59 -3.60 -18.04
C ILE A 927 -25.72 -2.42 -18.44
N TYR A 928 -24.43 -2.66 -18.57
CA TYR A 928 -23.47 -1.65 -19.02
C TYR A 928 -22.98 -1.94 -20.44
N VAL A 929 -22.96 -0.92 -21.29
CA VAL A 929 -22.53 -1.02 -22.68
C VAL A 929 -21.69 0.21 -23.03
N ASN A 930 -20.56 0.05 -23.74
CA ASN A 930 -19.77 1.18 -24.23
C ASN A 930 -20.24 1.67 -25.61
N GLY A 931 -20.12 2.97 -25.82
CA GLY A 931 -20.54 3.67 -27.04
C GLY A 931 -22.04 3.85 -27.17
N ASP A 932 -22.45 4.80 -27.98
CA ASP A 932 -23.87 5.06 -28.27
C ASP A 932 -24.55 3.78 -28.75
N ASN A 933 -25.71 3.48 -28.21
CA ASN A 933 -26.46 2.27 -28.56
C ASN A 933 -27.95 2.57 -28.73
N THR A 934 -28.65 1.66 -29.38
CA THR A 934 -30.07 1.72 -29.66
C THR A 934 -30.85 0.61 -28.93
N LEU A 935 -30.29 0.06 -27.86
CA LEU A 935 -30.95 -0.96 -27.05
C LEU A 935 -32.20 -0.38 -26.35
N PRO A 936 -33.31 -1.12 -26.30
CA PRO A 936 -34.47 -0.71 -25.48
C PRO A 936 -34.02 -0.48 -24.05
N ASN A 937 -34.52 0.58 -23.39
CA ASN A 937 -34.12 0.90 -22.02
C ASN A 937 -35.35 1.15 -21.18
N ILE A 938 -35.30 0.74 -19.93
CA ILE A 938 -36.37 0.99 -18.94
C ILE A 938 -35.78 1.70 -17.73
N LYS A 939 -36.58 2.48 -17.02
CA LYS A 939 -36.18 3.02 -15.72
C LYS A 939 -36.32 1.96 -14.65
N THR A 940 -35.30 1.82 -13.81
CA THR A 940 -35.31 0.96 -12.62
C THR A 940 -35.97 1.69 -11.42
N ASP A 941 -35.82 3.01 -11.37
CA ASP A 941 -36.45 3.92 -10.42
C ASP A 941 -36.60 5.33 -11.03
N GLU A 942 -36.92 6.36 -10.21
CA GLU A 942 -37.15 7.74 -10.71
C GLU A 942 -35.90 8.34 -11.35
N GLU A 943 -34.70 7.95 -10.91
CA GLU A 943 -33.41 8.55 -11.29
C GLU A 943 -32.54 7.64 -12.15
N HIS A 944 -32.74 6.31 -12.13
CA HIS A 944 -31.83 5.36 -12.73
C HIS A 944 -32.42 4.58 -13.91
N TRP A 945 -31.57 4.33 -14.89
CA TRP A 945 -31.85 3.49 -16.04
C TRP A 945 -31.17 2.12 -15.91
N LYS A 946 -31.78 1.08 -16.50
CA LYS A 946 -31.24 -0.26 -16.50
C LYS A 946 -30.01 -0.40 -17.42
N VAL A 947 -30.10 0.14 -18.64
CA VAL A 947 -28.95 0.19 -19.56
C VAL A 947 -28.23 1.51 -19.37
N VAL A 948 -26.96 1.45 -19.01
CA VAL A 948 -26.09 2.60 -18.69
C VAL A 948 -24.85 2.57 -19.58
N LEU A 949 -24.39 3.73 -20.00
CA LEU A 949 -23.13 3.86 -20.71
C LEU A 949 -21.95 3.61 -19.77
N ILE A 950 -21.05 2.74 -20.18
CA ILE A 950 -19.83 2.45 -19.43
C ILE A 950 -19.04 3.74 -19.20
N GLU A 951 -18.90 4.61 -20.19
CA GLU A 951 -18.15 5.87 -20.12
C GLU A 951 -18.61 6.78 -18.98
N GLU A 952 -19.93 6.87 -18.78
CA GLU A 952 -20.52 7.72 -17.74
C GLU A 952 -20.19 7.18 -16.35
N GLU A 953 -20.47 5.91 -16.12
CA GLU A 953 -20.20 5.27 -14.83
C GLU A 953 -18.70 5.18 -14.57
N PHE A 954 -17.88 4.87 -15.58
CA PHE A 954 -16.43 4.81 -15.49
C PHE A 954 -15.85 6.16 -15.03
N LYS A 955 -16.27 7.27 -15.68
CA LYS A 955 -15.81 8.60 -15.29
C LYS A 955 -16.22 8.94 -13.86
N LYS A 956 -17.48 8.68 -13.51
CA LYS A 956 -18.00 8.93 -12.18
C LYS A 956 -17.16 8.20 -11.14
N ARG A 957 -17.01 6.89 -11.25
CA ARG A 957 -16.31 6.03 -10.29
C ARG A 957 -14.79 6.23 -10.24
N MET A 958 -14.20 6.68 -11.34
CA MET A 958 -12.74 6.95 -11.42
C MET A 958 -12.34 8.16 -10.55
N PHE A 959 -13.20 9.16 -10.39
CA PHE A 959 -12.91 10.43 -9.73
C PHE A 959 -13.71 10.67 -8.43
N GLU A 960 -14.58 9.75 -8.06
CA GLU A 960 -15.22 9.69 -6.74
C GLU A 960 -14.32 8.93 -5.77
#